data_fd0dee7a7d101b05f0f93b5d48970998
#
_entry.id   fd0dee7a7d101b05f0f93b5d48970998
#
_cell.length_a   1.000
_cell.length_b   1.000
_cell.length_c   1.000
_cell.angle_alpha   90.00
_cell.angle_beta   90.00
_cell.angle_gamma   90.00
#
_symmetry.space_group_name_H-M   'P 1'
#
loop_
_entity.id
_entity.type
_entity.pdbx_description
1 polymer ?
#
loop_
_entity_poly.entity_id
_entity_poly.type
_entity_poly.pdbx_seq_one_letter_code
_entity_poly.pdbx_strand_id
1 'polypeptide(L)'
;MTTLKILEIPIKGMDCAECTQHVRKAIEQLPGVASVQVMLSSEKAVLRIDPDRVDISSIRKAVEGAGYSVGESEHSPAVNQSLNRVNQRAGFLFGLVFGIVIAITVGGELSGLFSVLKRIVPLPVGIMIVLLGGLTVFRPVIQAAFRGQITSHSLMTTGVIAALVVGEWVTAAIVVLFMHVGRRVEGFTAEKARHAVKELASLAPQTARVERPEGEQEVPIDEVKAGEVVVVRPGEMIPIDGEVISGHATVNQATITGEPMPVEVAPGSTVYAATFATLGSLRVKTVRVGQDTAIGRIIKLVEEAETHRAEVQRFADAFSTYYLPVVLGIAGLSYLFTRNPLAATSVLVVACSCSIALATPIAMLASVGAGAKQGILIKGGKYLEALAKADVVLVDKTGTLTLGKPRITRVINLSSLSDSEILSLAASAERYSEHPLAEAVRAAARERNLPLVEPEDFEAIPGRGVRATVQGYRVEVGNRTLLSPLVSLPPGVQVPDETDILPDFTEKRIQERGSTLLFVLVDGKLMGALEASDTLRPEVPEAIQHLRALGLSHIELLTGDNQGSAALLSQRIGIPYQAQLLPEDKIRIVRDLQAQGHVVVMVGDGVNDAPALAQADVGIAMGVGGTDIALEAAHVALMKEDWTRVPDLFRIARRTMKVVKMNLVFTSLYNLIGLALAAFGVLPPVIAAAAQSLPDVGILLNSARLLRVQDFRHPPSSI
;
A
#
# COMPACT_ATOMS: atom_id res chain seq x y z
N MET A 1 12.39 17.21 28.41
CA MET A 1 12.12 16.35 27.24
C MET A 1 12.43 17.21 26.04
N THR A 2 13.51 16.92 25.32
CA THR A 2 13.86 17.61 24.06
C THR A 2 12.81 17.34 23.01
N THR A 3 12.19 18.38 22.48
CA THR A 3 11.20 18.28 21.39
C THR A 3 11.93 17.97 20.10
N LEU A 4 11.88 16.70 19.67
CA LEU A 4 12.42 16.29 18.39
C LEU A 4 11.62 16.94 17.26
N LYS A 5 12.32 17.59 16.32
CA LYS A 5 11.71 18.19 15.12
C LYS A 5 11.81 17.23 13.94
N ILE A 6 10.72 17.12 13.18
CA ILE A 6 10.73 16.41 11.90
C ILE A 6 11.17 17.38 10.82
N LEU A 7 12.15 16.98 10.00
CA LEU A 7 12.69 17.74 8.89
C LEU A 7 12.71 16.90 7.64
N GLU A 8 12.14 17.41 6.56
CA GLU A 8 12.20 16.80 5.22
C GLU A 8 13.24 17.53 4.37
N ILE A 9 14.15 16.79 3.75
CA ILE A 9 15.23 17.36 2.94
C ILE A 9 15.24 16.66 1.59
N PRO A 10 15.10 17.39 0.46
CA PRO A 10 15.23 16.82 -0.87
C PRO A 10 16.70 16.48 -1.16
N ILE A 11 16.95 15.26 -1.66
CA ILE A 11 18.31 14.76 -1.96
C ILE A 11 18.37 14.34 -3.41
N LYS A 12 19.23 15.02 -4.18
CA LYS A 12 19.44 14.74 -5.61
C LYS A 12 20.63 13.81 -5.83
N GLY A 13 20.55 12.98 -6.88
CA GLY A 13 21.65 12.11 -7.32
C GLY A 13 21.59 10.68 -6.74
N MET A 14 20.47 10.28 -6.13
CA MET A 14 20.25 8.91 -5.71
C MET A 14 19.63 8.10 -6.86
N ASP A 15 20.42 7.20 -7.47
CA ASP A 15 19.98 6.41 -8.63
C ASP A 15 19.63 4.96 -8.27
N CYS A 16 19.95 4.51 -7.05
CA CYS A 16 19.80 3.12 -6.64
C CYS A 16 19.48 2.96 -5.15
N ALA A 17 19.00 1.77 -4.76
CA ALA A 17 18.68 1.45 -3.37
C ALA A 17 19.91 1.47 -2.43
N GLU A 18 21.12 1.22 -2.94
CA GLU A 18 22.38 1.36 -2.17
C GLU A 18 22.64 2.84 -1.84
N CYS A 19 22.29 3.74 -2.75
CA CYS A 19 22.44 5.18 -2.56
C CYS A 19 21.68 5.67 -1.31
N THR A 20 20.45 5.17 -1.10
CA THR A 20 19.66 5.52 0.09
C THR A 20 20.31 5.05 1.38
N GLN A 21 21.00 3.90 1.37
CA GLN A 21 21.75 3.42 2.54
C GLN A 21 22.98 4.27 2.84
N HIS A 22 23.70 4.72 1.81
CA HIS A 22 24.86 5.58 1.98
C HIS A 22 24.46 6.92 2.61
N VAL A 23 23.41 7.55 2.07
CA VAL A 23 22.87 8.80 2.61
C VAL A 23 22.38 8.59 4.04
N ARG A 24 21.61 7.54 4.30
CA ARG A 24 21.12 7.21 5.62
C ARG A 24 22.24 7.07 6.64
N LYS A 25 23.24 6.24 6.35
CA LYS A 25 24.39 6.04 7.25
C LYS A 25 25.19 7.33 7.49
N ALA A 26 25.35 8.16 6.46
CA ALA A 26 26.06 9.43 6.60
C ALA A 26 25.35 10.40 7.54
N ILE A 27 24.01 10.41 7.51
CA ILE A 27 23.19 11.28 8.36
C ILE A 27 23.02 10.68 9.77
N GLU A 28 22.84 9.35 9.90
CA GLU A 28 22.72 8.66 11.20
C GLU A 28 23.97 8.83 12.09
N GLN A 29 25.13 9.10 11.51
CA GLN A 29 26.38 9.34 12.27
C GLN A 29 26.45 10.74 12.90
N LEU A 30 25.55 11.65 12.56
CA LEU A 30 25.54 12.99 13.13
C LEU A 30 24.97 12.98 14.55
N PRO A 31 25.66 13.63 15.53
CA PRO A 31 25.16 13.73 16.89
C PRO A 31 23.89 14.60 16.92
N GLY A 32 22.79 14.07 17.48
CA GLY A 32 21.49 14.77 17.55
C GLY A 32 20.46 14.29 16.52
N VAL A 33 20.79 13.33 15.67
CA VAL A 33 19.84 12.65 14.78
C VAL A 33 19.26 11.43 15.49
N ALA A 34 17.96 11.42 15.74
CA ALA A 34 17.26 10.32 16.41
C ALA A 34 16.85 9.21 15.42
N SER A 35 16.42 9.58 14.21
CA SER A 35 16.11 8.63 13.15
C SER A 35 16.20 9.29 11.78
N VAL A 36 16.53 8.49 10.76
CA VAL A 36 16.62 8.91 9.36
C VAL A 36 15.90 7.88 8.49
N GLN A 37 15.00 8.36 7.65
CA GLN A 37 14.37 7.58 6.58
C GLN A 37 14.73 8.26 5.25
N VAL A 38 15.32 7.50 4.34
CA VAL A 38 15.70 8.01 3.01
C VAL A 38 14.88 7.26 1.97
N MET A 39 14.12 8.00 1.19
CA MET A 39 13.21 7.50 0.17
C MET A 39 13.78 7.79 -1.22
N LEU A 40 13.91 6.73 -2.01
CA LEU A 40 14.45 6.84 -3.37
C LEU A 40 13.42 7.43 -4.33
N SER A 41 12.12 7.05 -4.19
CA SER A 41 11.04 7.45 -5.09
C SER A 41 10.75 8.94 -5.05
N SER A 42 10.75 9.52 -3.86
CA SER A 42 10.50 10.95 -3.66
C SER A 42 11.77 11.80 -3.58
N GLU A 43 12.96 11.17 -3.68
CA GLU A 43 14.27 11.83 -3.56
C GLU A 43 14.38 12.69 -2.29
N LYS A 44 13.84 12.20 -1.17
CA LYS A 44 13.79 12.91 0.12
C LYS A 44 14.40 12.09 1.24
N ALA A 45 14.93 12.79 2.25
CA ALA A 45 15.20 12.24 3.56
C ALA A 45 14.30 12.88 4.60
N VAL A 46 13.62 12.06 5.40
CA VAL A 46 12.84 12.47 6.57
C VAL A 46 13.66 12.17 7.82
N LEU A 47 13.90 13.20 8.61
CA LEU A 47 14.80 13.15 9.75
C LEU A 47 14.02 13.54 11.01
N ARG A 48 14.27 12.82 12.11
CA ARG A 48 13.91 13.29 13.46
C ARG A 48 15.17 13.77 14.13
N ILE A 49 15.27 15.08 14.35
CA ILE A 49 16.48 15.71 14.85
C ILE A 49 16.22 16.50 16.13
N ASP A 50 17.25 16.61 16.95
CA ASP A 50 17.34 17.57 18.03
C ASP A 50 17.91 18.89 17.44
N PRO A 51 17.09 19.95 17.29
CA PRO A 51 17.51 21.18 16.63
C PRO A 51 18.62 21.93 17.37
N ASP A 52 18.83 21.64 18.67
CA ASP A 52 19.89 22.24 19.47
C ASP A 52 21.25 21.56 19.23
N ARG A 53 21.28 20.37 18.62
CA ARG A 53 22.51 19.59 18.41
C ARG A 53 22.91 19.41 16.95
N VAL A 54 21.97 19.52 16.02
CA VAL A 54 22.21 19.35 14.59
C VAL A 54 21.54 20.46 13.81
N ASP A 55 22.31 21.13 12.97
CA ASP A 55 21.84 22.14 12.02
C ASP A 55 21.75 21.58 10.57
N ILE A 56 20.99 22.25 9.73
CA ILE A 56 20.79 21.87 8.32
C ILE A 56 22.13 21.88 7.57
N SER A 57 23.07 22.74 7.93
CA SER A 57 24.37 22.86 7.28
C SER A 57 25.23 21.62 7.51
N SER A 58 25.17 21.03 8.70
CA SER A 58 25.86 19.79 9.05
C SER A 58 25.27 18.60 8.28
N ILE A 59 23.94 18.54 8.14
CA ILE A 59 23.25 17.51 7.35
C ILE A 59 23.62 17.65 5.88
N ARG A 60 23.62 18.87 5.33
CA ARG A 60 24.05 19.14 3.95
C ARG A 60 25.47 18.65 3.70
N LYS A 61 26.41 18.96 4.59
CA LYS A 61 27.81 18.50 4.49
C LYS A 61 27.93 16.98 4.54
N ALA A 62 27.13 16.31 5.37
CA ALA A 62 27.13 14.86 5.46
C ALA A 62 26.62 14.21 4.16
N VAL A 63 25.55 14.76 3.55
CA VAL A 63 24.98 14.33 2.27
C VAL A 63 25.97 14.58 1.13
N GLU A 64 26.56 15.78 1.05
CA GLU A 64 27.58 16.12 0.05
C GLU A 64 28.84 15.25 0.23
N GLY A 65 29.26 15.06 1.46
CA GLY A 65 30.35 14.14 1.78
C GLY A 65 30.05 12.69 1.35
N ALA A 66 28.79 12.25 1.31
CA ALA A 66 28.41 10.96 0.78
C ALA A 66 28.34 10.90 -0.76
N GLY A 67 28.54 12.04 -1.45
CA GLY A 67 28.55 12.11 -2.90
C GLY A 67 27.21 12.50 -3.54
N TYR A 68 26.27 13.00 -2.74
CA TYR A 68 24.94 13.44 -3.16
C TYR A 68 24.76 14.93 -2.91
N SER A 69 23.69 15.54 -3.42
CA SER A 69 23.43 16.97 -3.21
C SER A 69 22.06 17.18 -2.56
N VAL A 70 22.00 18.19 -1.68
CA VAL A 70 20.73 18.65 -1.11
C VAL A 70 20.10 19.64 -2.10
N GLY A 71 18.90 19.31 -2.60
CA GLY A 71 18.11 20.21 -3.45
C GLY A 71 17.52 21.35 -2.64
N GLU A 72 17.27 22.48 -3.27
CA GLU A 72 16.35 23.50 -2.76
C GLU A 72 14.93 23.02 -3.06
N SER A 73 13.97 23.30 -2.18
CA SER A 73 12.56 22.94 -2.37
C SER A 73 11.96 23.83 -3.47
N GLU A 74 12.28 23.53 -4.72
CA GLU A 74 11.59 24.12 -5.85
C GLU A 74 10.32 23.32 -6.13
N HIS A 75 9.19 24.00 -6.17
CA HIS A 75 7.93 23.51 -6.73
C HIS A 75 8.18 23.13 -8.19
N SER A 76 8.14 21.85 -8.49
CA SER A 76 8.37 21.35 -9.84
C SER A 76 7.27 21.85 -10.79
N PRO A 77 7.62 22.48 -11.93
CA PRO A 77 6.63 22.90 -12.91
C PRO A 77 5.94 21.69 -13.57
N ALA A 78 4.68 21.88 -13.91
CA ALA A 78 3.80 20.89 -14.54
C ALA A 78 4.48 20.10 -15.66
N VAL A 79 4.58 18.80 -15.51
CA VAL A 79 5.15 17.89 -16.52
C VAL A 79 4.09 17.66 -17.61
N ASN A 80 4.39 18.15 -18.79
CA ASN A 80 3.59 18.05 -20.01
C ASN A 80 3.21 16.60 -20.35
N GLN A 81 1.94 16.38 -20.70
CA GLN A 81 1.35 15.12 -21.18
C GLN A 81 2.01 14.50 -22.45
N SER A 82 2.99 15.15 -23.04
CA SER A 82 3.72 14.66 -24.22
C SER A 82 4.74 13.53 -23.94
N LEU A 83 5.10 13.27 -22.65
CA LEU A 83 6.15 12.34 -22.26
C LEU A 83 5.78 10.85 -22.34
N ASN A 84 4.51 10.50 -22.32
CA ASN A 84 4.10 9.07 -22.32
C ASN A 84 4.40 8.32 -23.64
N ARG A 85 4.38 9.03 -24.78
CA ARG A 85 4.76 8.43 -26.09
C ARG A 85 6.28 8.35 -26.28
N VAL A 86 7.02 9.24 -25.64
CA VAL A 86 8.49 9.26 -25.69
C VAL A 86 9.08 8.11 -24.86
N ASN A 87 8.48 7.77 -23.72
CA ASN A 87 8.98 6.72 -22.84
C ASN A 87 8.87 5.29 -23.39
N GLN A 88 7.83 4.95 -24.17
CA GLN A 88 7.75 3.63 -24.83
C GLN A 88 8.79 3.49 -25.95
N ARG A 89 9.02 4.56 -26.69
CA ARG A 89 10.06 4.60 -27.74
C ARG A 89 11.48 4.60 -27.14
N ALA A 90 11.68 5.26 -26.01
CA ALA A 90 12.96 5.27 -25.31
C ALA A 90 13.38 3.87 -24.81
N GLY A 91 12.45 3.08 -24.25
CA GLY A 91 12.73 1.70 -23.83
C GLY A 91 13.10 0.79 -25.00
N PHE A 92 12.42 0.92 -26.15
CA PHE A 92 12.74 0.18 -27.36
C PHE A 92 14.09 0.59 -27.96
N LEU A 93 14.35 1.90 -28.08
CA LEU A 93 15.63 2.44 -28.52
C LEU A 93 16.78 1.99 -27.61
N PHE A 94 16.53 1.95 -26.30
CA PHE A 94 17.52 1.49 -25.34
C PHE A 94 17.86 0.00 -25.51
N GLY A 95 16.84 -0.87 -25.65
CA GLY A 95 17.04 -2.29 -25.95
C GLY A 95 17.78 -2.52 -27.28
N LEU A 96 17.48 -1.68 -28.29
CA LEU A 96 18.17 -1.70 -29.57
C LEU A 96 19.66 -1.30 -29.41
N VAL A 97 19.94 -0.19 -28.73
CA VAL A 97 21.31 0.28 -28.47
C VAL A 97 22.10 -0.75 -27.67
N PHE A 98 21.49 -1.34 -26.65
CA PHE A 98 22.11 -2.40 -25.85
C PHE A 98 22.42 -3.65 -26.70
N GLY A 99 21.48 -4.07 -27.53
CA GLY A 99 21.67 -5.17 -28.48
C GLY A 99 22.78 -4.89 -29.50
N ILE A 100 22.87 -3.64 -30.00
CA ILE A 100 23.94 -3.20 -30.91
C ILE A 100 25.31 -3.25 -30.20
N VAL A 101 25.39 -2.76 -28.96
CA VAL A 101 26.64 -2.79 -28.18
C VAL A 101 27.10 -4.24 -27.96
N ILE A 102 26.21 -5.15 -27.59
CA ILE A 102 26.55 -6.57 -27.47
C ILE A 102 27.00 -7.15 -28.83
N ALA A 103 26.29 -6.87 -29.91
CA ALA A 103 26.63 -7.35 -31.24
C ALA A 103 28.00 -6.86 -31.72
N ILE A 104 28.30 -5.58 -31.47
CA ILE A 104 29.62 -4.99 -31.77
C ILE A 104 30.72 -5.64 -30.91
N THR A 105 30.44 -5.87 -29.63
CA THR A 105 31.39 -6.50 -28.71
C THR A 105 31.71 -7.92 -29.11
N VAL A 106 30.68 -8.74 -29.33
CA VAL A 106 30.85 -10.14 -29.76
C VAL A 106 31.42 -10.21 -31.18
N GLY A 107 30.89 -9.44 -32.12
CA GLY A 107 31.36 -9.39 -33.50
C GLY A 107 32.79 -8.85 -33.63
N GLY A 108 33.16 -7.85 -32.83
CA GLY A 108 34.51 -7.31 -32.77
C GLY A 108 35.54 -8.31 -32.24
N GLU A 109 35.18 -9.13 -31.25
CA GLU A 109 36.03 -10.21 -30.78
C GLU A 109 36.19 -11.30 -31.84
N LEU A 110 35.09 -11.78 -32.41
CA LEU A 110 35.09 -12.85 -33.42
C LEU A 110 35.80 -12.44 -34.71
N SER A 111 35.74 -11.16 -35.10
CA SER A 111 36.42 -10.64 -36.28
C SER A 111 37.90 -10.30 -36.06
N GLY A 112 38.40 -10.39 -34.82
CA GLY A 112 39.76 -9.98 -34.47
C GLY A 112 39.99 -8.46 -34.47
N LEU A 113 38.89 -7.65 -34.56
CA LEU A 113 38.97 -6.18 -34.57
C LEU A 113 39.70 -5.64 -33.34
N PHE A 114 39.48 -6.20 -32.20
CA PHE A 114 40.09 -5.75 -30.94
C PHE A 114 41.59 -6.07 -30.88
N SER A 115 42.06 -7.12 -31.55
CA SER A 115 43.46 -7.42 -31.68
C SER A 115 44.20 -6.43 -32.59
N VAL A 116 43.54 -5.96 -33.63
CA VAL A 116 44.03 -4.88 -34.48
C VAL A 116 44.08 -3.55 -33.72
N LEU A 117 43.05 -3.24 -32.95
CA LEU A 117 42.97 -2.01 -32.13
C LEU A 117 44.10 -1.95 -31.10
N LYS A 118 44.42 -3.09 -30.44
CA LYS A 118 45.55 -3.18 -29.51
C LYS A 118 46.90 -2.92 -30.16
N ARG A 119 47.06 -3.24 -31.43
CA ARG A 119 48.31 -2.94 -32.19
C ARG A 119 48.46 -1.48 -32.55
N ILE A 120 47.33 -0.82 -32.86
CA ILE A 120 47.32 0.59 -33.28
C ILE A 120 47.46 1.54 -32.09
N VAL A 121 46.75 1.27 -31.00
CA VAL A 121 46.69 2.12 -29.79
C VAL A 121 47.67 1.63 -28.73
N PRO A 122 48.70 2.42 -28.38
CA PRO A 122 49.68 2.06 -27.33
C PRO A 122 48.98 1.90 -25.96
N LEU A 123 49.46 0.96 -25.14
CA LEU A 123 48.92 0.64 -23.83
C LEU A 123 48.72 1.89 -22.93
N PRO A 124 49.65 2.86 -22.82
CA PRO A 124 49.43 4.05 -21.97
C PRO A 124 48.23 4.89 -22.39
N VAL A 125 47.99 5.00 -23.71
CA VAL A 125 46.86 5.72 -24.27
C VAL A 125 45.55 4.97 -23.95
N GLY A 126 45.57 3.63 -24.09
CA GLY A 126 44.42 2.79 -23.71
C GLY A 126 44.07 2.90 -22.21
N ILE A 127 45.08 2.90 -21.34
CA ILE A 127 44.89 3.11 -19.88
C ILE A 127 44.26 4.49 -19.63
N MET A 128 44.76 5.55 -20.31
CA MET A 128 44.22 6.90 -20.17
C MET A 128 42.75 6.97 -20.60
N ILE A 129 42.37 6.32 -21.70
CA ILE A 129 40.97 6.22 -22.16
C ILE A 129 40.10 5.58 -21.11
N VAL A 130 40.52 4.45 -20.51
CA VAL A 130 39.76 3.72 -19.46
C VAL A 130 39.62 4.56 -18.19
N LEU A 131 40.67 5.23 -17.74
CA LEU A 131 40.64 6.06 -16.54
C LEU A 131 39.73 7.30 -16.72
N LEU A 132 39.88 8.01 -17.86
CA LEU A 132 39.01 9.17 -18.14
C LEU A 132 37.57 8.78 -18.38
N GLY A 133 37.33 7.72 -19.15
CA GLY A 133 35.99 7.19 -19.41
C GLY A 133 35.29 6.64 -18.14
N GLY A 134 36.10 6.02 -17.25
CA GLY A 134 35.61 5.42 -16.01
C GLY A 134 35.53 6.34 -14.80
N LEU A 135 36.01 7.58 -14.89
CA LEU A 135 36.16 8.47 -13.73
C LEU A 135 34.86 8.67 -12.95
N THR A 136 33.74 8.82 -13.64
CA THR A 136 32.41 8.99 -13.03
C THR A 136 31.91 7.71 -12.33
N VAL A 137 32.43 6.55 -12.73
CA VAL A 137 32.09 5.23 -12.15
C VAL A 137 33.02 4.89 -10.99
N PHE A 138 34.32 5.15 -11.15
CA PHE A 138 35.31 4.77 -10.16
C PHE A 138 35.30 5.67 -8.92
N ARG A 139 35.03 6.95 -9.07
CA ARG A 139 35.06 7.90 -7.93
C ARG A 139 34.18 7.48 -6.77
N PRO A 140 32.88 7.13 -6.95
CA PRO A 140 32.03 6.65 -5.88
C PRO A 140 32.52 5.33 -5.26
N VAL A 141 33.01 4.40 -6.09
CA VAL A 141 33.52 3.09 -5.62
C VAL A 141 34.75 3.26 -4.75
N ILE A 142 35.70 4.11 -5.17
CA ILE A 142 36.92 4.42 -4.43
C ILE A 142 36.55 5.10 -3.11
N GLN A 143 35.64 6.06 -3.11
CA GLN A 143 35.18 6.72 -1.88
C GLN A 143 34.50 5.73 -0.91
N ALA A 144 33.70 4.82 -1.43
CA ALA A 144 33.07 3.76 -0.62
C ALA A 144 34.12 2.80 -0.02
N ALA A 145 35.13 2.41 -0.82
CA ALA A 145 36.23 1.54 -0.38
C ALA A 145 37.04 2.16 0.76
N PHE A 146 37.37 3.47 0.69
CA PHE A 146 38.05 4.17 1.78
C PHE A 146 37.22 4.23 3.08
N ARG A 147 35.91 4.06 2.99
CA ARG A 147 34.99 3.98 4.15
C ARG A 147 34.74 2.53 4.61
N GLY A 148 35.44 1.56 4.03
CA GLY A 148 35.25 0.13 4.34
C GLY A 148 33.92 -0.43 3.84
N GLN A 149 33.28 0.23 2.85
CA GLN A 149 32.01 -0.21 2.27
C GLN A 149 32.26 -0.90 0.93
N ILE A 150 31.70 -2.11 0.79
CA ILE A 150 31.73 -2.88 -0.46
C ILE A 150 30.43 -2.59 -1.20
N THR A 151 30.53 -2.05 -2.41
CA THR A 151 29.41 -1.81 -3.31
C THR A 151 29.34 -2.89 -4.39
N SER A 152 28.19 -3.06 -5.04
CA SER A 152 28.01 -3.97 -6.18
C SER A 152 28.99 -3.66 -7.33
N HIS A 153 29.37 -2.40 -7.50
CA HIS A 153 30.36 -1.97 -8.51
C HIS A 153 31.81 -2.21 -8.11
N SER A 154 32.08 -2.57 -6.85
CA SER A 154 33.46 -2.84 -6.36
C SER A 154 34.12 -4.00 -7.10
N LEU A 155 33.36 -5.06 -7.36
CA LEU A 155 33.84 -6.24 -8.07
C LEU A 155 34.17 -5.93 -9.54
N MET A 156 33.30 -5.19 -10.23
CA MET A 156 33.52 -4.77 -11.61
C MET A 156 34.75 -3.84 -11.72
N THR A 157 34.91 -2.93 -10.77
CA THR A 157 36.11 -2.04 -10.72
C THR A 157 37.39 -2.88 -10.50
N THR A 158 37.34 -3.92 -9.66
CA THR A 158 38.45 -4.85 -9.48
C THR A 158 38.78 -5.62 -10.78
N GLY A 159 37.75 -6.03 -11.53
CA GLY A 159 37.87 -6.64 -12.85
C GLY A 159 38.52 -5.71 -13.87
N VAL A 160 38.15 -4.41 -13.88
CA VAL A 160 38.80 -3.39 -14.72
C VAL A 160 40.30 -3.26 -14.37
N ILE A 161 40.62 -3.16 -13.08
CA ILE A 161 42.01 -3.07 -12.62
C ILE A 161 42.79 -4.31 -13.05
N ALA A 162 42.26 -5.52 -12.86
CA ALA A 162 42.88 -6.76 -13.28
C ALA A 162 43.13 -6.80 -14.80
N ALA A 163 42.16 -6.38 -15.61
CA ALA A 163 42.29 -6.29 -17.06
C ALA A 163 43.41 -5.30 -17.47
N LEU A 164 43.53 -4.15 -16.81
CA LEU A 164 44.59 -3.17 -17.08
C LEU A 164 45.96 -3.70 -16.69
N VAL A 165 46.11 -4.43 -15.56
CA VAL A 165 47.36 -5.05 -15.10
C VAL A 165 47.84 -6.12 -16.10
N VAL A 166 46.93 -6.85 -16.71
CA VAL A 166 47.23 -7.87 -17.73
C VAL A 166 47.49 -7.25 -19.11
N GLY A 167 47.29 -5.93 -19.27
CA GLY A 167 47.43 -5.22 -20.55
C GLY A 167 46.22 -5.28 -21.48
N GLU A 168 45.07 -5.76 -20.95
CA GLU A 168 43.81 -5.91 -21.66
C GLU A 168 42.95 -4.61 -21.59
N TRP A 169 43.51 -3.47 -22.03
CA TRP A 169 42.87 -2.19 -21.94
C TRP A 169 41.54 -2.10 -22.74
N VAL A 170 41.42 -2.85 -23.85
CA VAL A 170 40.17 -2.91 -24.64
C VAL A 170 39.06 -3.57 -23.80
N THR A 171 39.38 -4.71 -23.15
CA THR A 171 38.46 -5.37 -22.22
C THR A 171 38.03 -4.42 -21.09
N ALA A 172 38.99 -3.71 -20.49
CA ALA A 172 38.73 -2.73 -19.43
C ALA A 172 37.81 -1.61 -19.93
N ALA A 173 38.03 -1.09 -21.14
CA ALA A 173 37.16 -0.06 -21.76
C ALA A 173 35.74 -0.57 -22.00
N ILE A 174 35.60 -1.83 -22.45
CA ILE A 174 34.28 -2.45 -22.68
C ILE A 174 33.57 -2.67 -21.34
N VAL A 175 34.26 -3.12 -20.29
CA VAL A 175 33.66 -3.24 -18.94
C VAL A 175 33.15 -1.89 -18.47
N VAL A 176 33.95 -0.81 -18.61
CA VAL A 176 33.54 0.57 -18.26
C VAL A 176 32.33 1.00 -19.05
N LEU A 177 32.28 0.70 -20.36
CA LEU A 177 31.11 0.97 -21.20
C LEU A 177 29.86 0.26 -20.66
N PHE A 178 29.96 -1.05 -20.34
CA PHE A 178 28.83 -1.80 -19.75
C PHE A 178 28.45 -1.29 -18.36
N MET A 179 29.39 -0.82 -17.54
CA MET A 179 29.10 -0.16 -16.27
C MET A 179 28.27 1.12 -16.47
N HIS A 180 28.57 1.92 -17.49
CA HIS A 180 27.77 3.09 -17.83
C HIS A 180 26.37 2.71 -18.33
N VAL A 181 26.29 1.71 -19.19
CA VAL A 181 25.03 1.19 -19.70
C VAL A 181 24.19 0.62 -18.54
N GLY A 182 24.78 -0.20 -17.68
CA GLY A 182 24.13 -0.79 -16.50
C GLY A 182 23.53 0.30 -15.60
N ARG A 183 24.30 1.32 -15.24
CA ARG A 183 23.78 2.47 -14.46
C ARG A 183 22.59 3.16 -15.11
N ARG A 184 22.64 3.36 -16.44
CA ARG A 184 21.53 3.98 -17.17
C ARG A 184 20.28 3.10 -17.13
N VAL A 185 20.45 1.77 -17.21
CA VAL A 185 19.37 0.78 -17.10
C VAL A 185 18.76 0.81 -15.70
N GLU A 186 19.61 0.77 -14.68
CA GLU A 186 19.21 0.85 -13.27
C GLU A 186 18.43 2.13 -13.01
N GLY A 187 18.96 3.29 -13.43
CA GLY A 187 18.31 4.59 -13.30
C GLY A 187 16.97 4.66 -14.03
N PHE A 188 16.91 4.18 -15.28
CA PHE A 188 15.66 4.15 -16.07
C PHE A 188 14.60 3.25 -15.42
N THR A 189 15.01 2.14 -14.84
CA THR A 189 14.09 1.19 -14.21
C THR A 189 13.57 1.72 -12.88
N ALA A 190 14.46 2.30 -12.08
CA ALA A 190 14.10 3.01 -10.87
C ALA A 190 13.15 4.17 -11.18
N GLU A 191 13.41 4.92 -12.25
CA GLU A 191 12.56 6.01 -12.73
C GLU A 191 11.17 5.52 -13.17
N LYS A 192 11.09 4.39 -13.86
CA LYS A 192 9.80 3.80 -14.29
C LYS A 192 8.98 3.29 -13.11
N ALA A 193 9.63 2.72 -12.10
CA ALA A 193 8.97 2.35 -10.86
C ALA A 193 8.50 3.58 -10.08
N ARG A 194 9.34 4.64 -10.02
CA ARG A 194 8.99 5.96 -9.46
C ARG A 194 7.88 6.66 -10.22
N HIS A 195 7.82 6.48 -11.55
CA HIS A 195 6.81 7.15 -12.38
C HIS A 195 5.39 6.73 -11.99
N ALA A 196 5.19 5.49 -11.56
CA ALA A 196 3.90 5.04 -11.04
C ALA A 196 3.49 5.79 -9.76
N VAL A 197 4.45 6.13 -8.90
CA VAL A 197 4.23 6.92 -7.68
C VAL A 197 4.07 8.41 -8.03
N LYS A 198 4.94 8.95 -8.88
CA LYS A 198 4.85 10.34 -9.37
C LYS A 198 3.58 10.59 -10.18
N GLU A 199 3.08 9.61 -10.92
CA GLU A 199 1.81 9.69 -11.65
C GLU A 199 0.64 9.89 -10.68
N LEU A 200 0.62 9.20 -9.54
CA LEU A 200 -0.34 9.43 -8.47
C LEU A 200 -0.19 10.84 -7.86
N ALA A 201 1.05 11.27 -7.61
CA ALA A 201 1.32 12.61 -7.07
C ALA A 201 0.98 13.74 -8.06
N SER A 202 1.13 13.52 -9.37
CA SER A 202 0.76 14.50 -10.41
C SER A 202 -0.75 14.64 -10.61
N LEU A 203 -1.55 13.74 -10.03
CA LEU A 203 -3.01 13.86 -10.03
C LEU A 203 -3.52 14.86 -8.99
N ALA A 204 -2.70 15.29 -8.03
CA ALA A 204 -3.10 16.30 -7.05
C ALA A 204 -3.10 17.70 -7.70
N PRO A 205 -4.26 18.43 -7.65
CA PRO A 205 -4.33 19.80 -8.15
C PRO A 205 -3.37 20.73 -7.42
N GLN A 206 -2.79 21.69 -8.14
CA GLN A 206 -1.86 22.67 -7.57
C GLN A 206 -2.56 23.95 -7.12
N THR A 207 -3.76 24.23 -7.65
CA THR A 207 -4.55 25.41 -7.35
C THR A 207 -5.98 25.03 -6.98
N ALA A 208 -6.63 25.89 -6.24
CA ALA A 208 -8.05 25.77 -5.88
C ALA A 208 -8.76 27.12 -6.07
N ARG A 209 -10.02 27.08 -6.45
CA ARG A 209 -10.87 28.27 -6.57
C ARG A 209 -11.65 28.45 -5.28
N VAL A 210 -11.23 29.38 -4.46
CA VAL A 210 -11.82 29.67 -3.14
C VAL A 210 -12.83 30.82 -3.26
N GLU A 211 -14.01 30.67 -2.67
CA GLU A 211 -15.00 31.72 -2.54
C GLU A 211 -14.65 32.61 -1.34
N ARG A 212 -14.31 33.87 -1.60
CA ARG A 212 -13.97 34.87 -0.59
C ARG A 212 -14.96 36.05 -0.66
N PRO A 213 -15.01 36.92 0.34
CA PRO A 213 -15.93 38.10 0.35
C PRO A 213 -15.76 39.00 -0.90
N GLU A 214 -14.59 39.00 -1.53
CA GLU A 214 -14.27 39.78 -2.72
C GLU A 214 -14.59 39.05 -4.03
N GLY A 215 -15.09 37.81 -3.97
CA GLY A 215 -15.41 36.94 -5.12
C GLY A 215 -14.60 35.66 -5.15
N GLU A 216 -14.75 34.88 -6.23
CA GLU A 216 -13.97 33.64 -6.46
C GLU A 216 -12.52 34.00 -6.82
N GLN A 217 -11.57 33.45 -6.08
CA GLN A 217 -10.13 33.63 -6.31
C GLN A 217 -9.45 32.27 -6.51
N GLU A 218 -8.60 32.19 -7.53
CA GLU A 218 -7.74 31.03 -7.72
C GLU A 218 -6.47 31.21 -6.89
N VAL A 219 -6.24 30.31 -5.95
CA VAL A 219 -5.10 30.34 -5.02
C VAL A 219 -4.32 29.03 -5.07
N PRO A 220 -3.03 29.03 -4.75
CA PRO A 220 -2.28 27.80 -4.52
C PRO A 220 -2.96 26.93 -3.44
N ILE A 221 -2.91 25.60 -3.60
CA ILE A 221 -3.57 24.68 -2.67
C ILE A 221 -3.06 24.82 -1.24
N ASP A 222 -1.80 25.19 -1.06
CA ASP A 222 -1.15 25.38 0.24
C ASP A 222 -1.70 26.61 1.01
N GLU A 223 -2.39 27.53 0.32
CA GLU A 223 -3.01 28.69 0.93
C GLU A 223 -4.45 28.45 1.36
N VAL A 224 -5.06 27.32 0.94
CA VAL A 224 -6.44 26.95 1.30
C VAL A 224 -6.49 26.43 2.73
N LYS A 225 -7.45 26.94 3.50
CA LYS A 225 -7.63 26.56 4.91
C LYS A 225 -8.87 25.70 5.10
N ALA A 226 -8.82 24.82 6.09
CA ALA A 226 -10.01 24.07 6.52
C ALA A 226 -11.16 25.03 6.88
N GLY A 227 -12.36 24.72 6.39
CA GLY A 227 -13.56 25.54 6.56
C GLY A 227 -13.81 26.53 5.41
N GLU A 228 -12.84 26.86 4.55
CA GLU A 228 -13.08 27.68 3.35
C GLU A 228 -13.92 26.91 2.31
N VAL A 229 -14.67 27.66 1.51
CA VAL A 229 -15.51 27.09 0.46
C VAL A 229 -14.79 27.10 -0.88
N VAL A 230 -14.64 25.93 -1.47
CA VAL A 230 -14.03 25.75 -2.79
C VAL A 230 -15.11 25.53 -3.83
N VAL A 231 -15.02 26.24 -4.94
CA VAL A 231 -15.92 26.13 -6.08
C VAL A 231 -15.28 25.21 -7.12
N VAL A 232 -16.02 24.17 -7.52
CA VAL A 232 -15.61 23.23 -8.56
C VAL A 232 -16.58 23.34 -9.73
N ARG A 233 -16.07 23.63 -10.91
CA ARG A 233 -16.85 23.78 -12.15
C ARG A 233 -16.89 22.46 -12.93
N PRO A 234 -17.84 22.31 -13.87
CA PRO A 234 -17.88 21.15 -14.75
C PRO A 234 -16.56 20.98 -15.51
N GLY A 235 -16.00 19.79 -15.52
CA GLY A 235 -14.71 19.50 -16.16
C GLY A 235 -13.49 19.83 -15.29
N GLU A 236 -13.65 20.33 -14.07
CA GLU A 236 -12.54 20.61 -13.15
C GLU A 236 -12.30 19.43 -12.20
N MET A 237 -11.06 19.33 -11.74
CA MET A 237 -10.65 18.39 -10.71
C MET A 237 -10.91 19.00 -9.34
N ILE A 238 -11.42 18.19 -8.41
CA ILE A 238 -11.67 18.60 -7.02
C ILE A 238 -10.31 18.74 -6.31
N PRO A 239 -9.96 19.90 -5.73
CA PRO A 239 -8.63 20.14 -5.22
C PRO A 239 -8.44 19.79 -3.73
N ILE A 240 -9.53 19.52 -3.00
CA ILE A 240 -9.50 19.28 -1.55
C ILE A 240 -10.42 18.11 -1.18
N ASP A 241 -10.26 17.55 0.00
CA ASP A 241 -11.29 16.70 0.60
C ASP A 241 -12.28 17.59 1.35
N GLY A 242 -13.59 17.37 1.13
CA GLY A 242 -14.60 18.19 1.73
C GLY A 242 -16.01 17.65 1.62
N GLU A 243 -16.94 18.41 2.17
CA GLU A 243 -18.39 18.14 2.13
C GLU A 243 -19.08 19.11 1.19
N VAL A 244 -19.92 18.61 0.32
CA VAL A 244 -20.72 19.42 -0.61
C VAL A 244 -21.78 20.21 0.18
N ILE A 245 -21.70 21.53 0.14
CA ILE A 245 -22.70 22.42 0.78
C ILE A 245 -23.80 22.84 -0.17
N SER A 246 -23.51 22.94 -1.48
CA SER A 246 -24.49 23.23 -2.50
C SER A 246 -24.05 22.76 -3.87
N GLY A 247 -25.00 22.52 -4.76
CA GLY A 247 -24.77 22.02 -6.12
C GLY A 247 -24.98 20.51 -6.24
N HIS A 248 -25.00 20.05 -7.49
CA HIS A 248 -25.12 18.64 -7.86
C HIS A 248 -24.11 18.39 -8.98
N ALA A 249 -23.43 17.27 -8.92
CA ALA A 249 -22.47 16.90 -9.95
C ALA A 249 -22.34 15.38 -10.08
N THR A 250 -21.91 14.94 -11.26
CA THR A 250 -21.44 13.57 -11.47
C THR A 250 -19.94 13.59 -11.35
N VAL A 251 -19.39 12.85 -10.37
CA VAL A 251 -17.97 12.85 -10.03
C VAL A 251 -17.34 11.49 -10.38
N ASN A 252 -16.30 11.53 -11.22
CA ASN A 252 -15.47 10.36 -11.48
C ASN A 252 -14.43 10.22 -10.37
N GLN A 253 -14.56 9.17 -9.56
CA GLN A 253 -13.70 8.87 -8.44
C GLN A 253 -12.68 7.77 -8.74
N ALA A 254 -12.52 7.36 -10.01
CA ALA A 254 -11.68 6.24 -10.42
C ALA A 254 -10.21 6.37 -9.98
N THR A 255 -9.71 7.59 -9.86
CA THR A 255 -8.35 7.89 -9.37
C THR A 255 -8.10 7.46 -7.93
N ILE A 256 -9.12 7.49 -7.08
CA ILE A 256 -9.03 7.13 -5.67
C ILE A 256 -9.63 5.76 -5.42
N THR A 257 -10.83 5.53 -5.94
CA THR A 257 -11.57 4.28 -5.68
C THR A 257 -11.25 3.17 -6.68
N GLY A 258 -10.70 3.50 -7.85
CA GLY A 258 -10.47 2.56 -8.95
C GLY A 258 -11.75 2.14 -9.68
N GLU A 259 -12.91 2.78 -9.43
CA GLU A 259 -14.16 2.48 -10.12
C GLU A 259 -14.38 3.38 -11.34
N PRO A 260 -14.64 2.78 -12.52
CA PRO A 260 -14.84 3.55 -13.73
C PRO A 260 -16.22 4.23 -13.78
N MET A 261 -17.19 3.79 -12.95
CA MET A 261 -18.55 4.38 -12.92
C MET A 261 -18.55 5.66 -12.08
N PRO A 262 -18.92 6.81 -12.68
CA PRO A 262 -19.05 8.05 -11.93
C PRO A 262 -20.20 7.98 -10.90
N VAL A 263 -20.05 8.72 -9.80
CA VAL A 263 -21.00 8.79 -8.69
C VAL A 263 -21.72 10.13 -8.71
N GLU A 264 -23.02 10.13 -8.49
CA GLU A 264 -23.79 11.37 -8.28
C GLU A 264 -23.58 11.88 -6.86
N VAL A 265 -23.21 13.16 -6.73
CA VAL A 265 -23.00 13.85 -5.46
C VAL A 265 -23.95 15.04 -5.32
N ALA A 266 -24.47 15.21 -4.10
CA ALA A 266 -25.45 16.22 -3.71
C ALA A 266 -25.02 16.87 -2.37
N PRO A 267 -25.67 17.93 -1.90
CA PRO A 267 -25.39 18.50 -0.59
C PRO A 267 -25.38 17.43 0.54
N GLY A 268 -24.35 17.47 1.38
CA GLY A 268 -24.06 16.46 2.41
C GLY A 268 -23.20 15.29 1.93
N SER A 269 -22.88 15.18 0.63
CA SER A 269 -21.97 14.16 0.11
C SER A 269 -20.50 14.54 0.38
N THR A 270 -19.69 13.56 0.75
CA THR A 270 -18.22 13.72 0.84
C THR A 270 -17.59 13.59 -0.54
N VAL A 271 -16.66 14.48 -0.86
CA VAL A 271 -15.86 14.45 -2.10
C VAL A 271 -14.39 14.48 -1.77
N TYR A 272 -13.57 13.92 -2.66
CA TYR A 272 -12.15 13.72 -2.44
C TYR A 272 -11.30 14.48 -3.46
N ALA A 273 -10.14 14.96 -3.03
CA ALA A 273 -9.15 15.57 -3.88
C ALA A 273 -8.71 14.60 -5.00
N ALA A 274 -8.29 15.15 -6.16
CA ALA A 274 -7.90 14.38 -7.36
C ALA A 274 -9.03 13.55 -8.00
N THR A 275 -10.30 13.77 -7.62
CA THR A 275 -11.48 13.28 -8.34
C THR A 275 -11.99 14.33 -9.32
N PHE A 276 -12.77 13.94 -10.31
CA PHE A 276 -13.08 14.79 -11.46
C PHE A 276 -14.58 15.02 -11.58
N ALA A 277 -15.03 16.29 -11.50
CA ALA A 277 -16.42 16.65 -11.72
C ALA A 277 -16.72 16.65 -13.23
N THR A 278 -17.36 15.60 -13.76
CA THR A 278 -17.64 15.45 -15.19
C THR A 278 -18.77 16.33 -15.65
N LEU A 279 -19.83 16.43 -14.85
CA LEU A 279 -21.02 17.23 -15.11
C LEU A 279 -21.47 17.90 -13.81
N GLY A 280 -22.03 19.13 -13.91
CA GLY A 280 -22.51 19.89 -12.76
C GLY A 280 -21.40 20.70 -12.06
N SER A 281 -21.81 21.52 -11.09
CA SER A 281 -20.91 22.36 -10.30
C SER A 281 -21.15 22.13 -8.80
N LEU A 282 -20.11 22.26 -8.01
CA LEU A 282 -20.14 22.03 -6.57
C LEU A 282 -19.55 23.21 -5.81
N ARG A 283 -20.15 23.53 -4.66
CA ARG A 283 -19.51 24.28 -3.59
C ARG A 283 -19.19 23.32 -2.46
N VAL A 284 -17.91 23.19 -2.14
CA VAL A 284 -17.39 22.20 -1.22
C VAL A 284 -16.75 22.90 -0.04
N LYS A 285 -17.22 22.62 1.16
CA LYS A 285 -16.58 23.07 2.40
C LYS A 285 -15.33 22.22 2.63
N THR A 286 -14.19 22.87 2.69
CA THR A 286 -12.88 22.22 2.87
C THR A 286 -12.79 21.56 4.25
N VAL A 287 -12.48 20.27 4.26
CA VAL A 287 -12.19 19.50 5.49
C VAL A 287 -10.69 19.25 5.61
N ARG A 288 -10.04 18.84 4.51
CA ARG A 288 -8.61 18.54 4.46
C ARG A 288 -7.96 19.07 3.18
N VAL A 289 -6.68 19.47 3.29
CA VAL A 289 -5.89 20.04 2.19
C VAL A 289 -4.53 19.38 2.06
N GLY A 290 -3.93 19.42 0.87
CA GLY A 290 -2.56 19.01 0.61
C GLY A 290 -2.25 17.57 1.04
N GLN A 291 -1.26 17.40 1.91
CA GLN A 291 -0.80 16.07 2.36
C GLN A 291 -1.82 15.31 3.22
N ASP A 292 -2.77 16.02 3.83
CA ASP A 292 -3.79 15.42 4.69
C ASP A 292 -5.00 14.91 3.89
N THR A 293 -5.10 15.22 2.60
CA THR A 293 -6.14 14.68 1.72
C THR A 293 -5.98 13.17 1.51
N ALA A 294 -7.04 12.49 1.08
CA ALA A 294 -7.01 11.06 0.77
C ALA A 294 -5.88 10.72 -0.21
N ILE A 295 -5.72 11.50 -1.28
CA ILE A 295 -4.65 11.31 -2.26
C ILE A 295 -3.27 11.63 -1.66
N GLY A 296 -3.13 12.67 -0.83
CA GLY A 296 -1.87 13.00 -0.15
C GLY A 296 -1.39 11.86 0.76
N ARG A 297 -2.31 11.25 1.50
CA ARG A 297 -2.03 10.08 2.34
C ARG A 297 -1.67 8.84 1.53
N ILE A 298 -2.33 8.61 0.39
CA ILE A 298 -1.96 7.52 -0.54
C ILE A 298 -0.52 7.69 -1.00
N ILE A 299 -0.13 8.89 -1.42
CA ILE A 299 1.24 9.20 -1.86
C ILE A 299 2.23 8.90 -0.73
N LYS A 300 1.94 9.39 0.49
CA LYS A 300 2.78 9.16 1.67
C LYS A 300 2.94 7.68 2.00
N LEU A 301 1.86 6.88 1.94
CA LEU A 301 1.91 5.44 2.18
C LEU A 301 2.76 4.70 1.14
N VAL A 302 2.68 5.11 -0.13
CA VAL A 302 3.51 4.51 -1.19
C VAL A 302 4.98 4.91 -1.03
N GLU A 303 5.27 6.12 -0.58
CA GLU A 303 6.63 6.55 -0.21
C GLU A 303 7.18 5.76 0.99
N GLU A 304 6.39 5.56 2.04
CA GLU A 304 6.76 4.75 3.21
C GLU A 304 7.00 3.28 2.85
N ALA A 305 6.36 2.76 1.80
CA ALA A 305 6.54 1.39 1.34
C ALA A 305 7.99 1.06 0.97
N GLU A 306 8.79 2.05 0.57
CA GLU A 306 10.21 1.85 0.28
C GLU A 306 11.08 1.65 1.53
N THR A 307 10.62 2.12 2.68
CA THR A 307 11.39 2.02 3.92
C THR A 307 11.32 0.64 4.57
N HIS A 308 10.21 -0.10 4.35
CA HIS A 308 9.97 -1.42 4.92
C HIS A 308 10.46 -2.54 3.99
N ARG A 309 11.77 -2.83 4.04
CA ARG A 309 12.43 -3.82 3.18
C ARG A 309 12.05 -5.25 3.53
N ALA A 310 11.83 -6.06 2.50
CA ALA A 310 11.60 -7.50 2.62
C ALA A 310 12.84 -8.24 3.15
N GLU A 311 12.66 -9.38 3.83
CA GLU A 311 13.76 -10.22 4.30
C GLU A 311 14.62 -10.74 3.16
N VAL A 312 14.00 -11.13 2.05
CA VAL A 312 14.69 -11.54 0.82
C VAL A 312 15.60 -10.44 0.29
N GLN A 313 15.26 -9.18 0.44
CA GLN A 313 16.12 -8.07 0.05
C GLN A 313 17.32 -7.94 0.97
N ARG A 314 17.15 -8.11 2.28
CA ARG A 314 18.28 -8.13 3.24
C ARG A 314 19.25 -9.28 2.96
N PHE A 315 18.72 -10.43 2.57
CA PHE A 315 19.54 -11.57 2.16
C PHE A 315 20.38 -11.26 0.92
N ALA A 316 19.79 -10.62 -0.10
CA ALA A 316 20.52 -10.20 -1.31
C ALA A 316 21.64 -9.19 -0.99
N ASP A 317 21.37 -8.24 -0.08
CA ASP A 317 22.35 -7.24 0.37
C ASP A 317 23.52 -7.93 1.12
N ALA A 318 23.22 -8.87 2.03
CA ALA A 318 24.22 -9.65 2.76
C ALA A 318 25.06 -10.55 1.82
N PHE A 319 24.40 -11.19 0.85
CA PHE A 319 25.07 -12.01 -0.16
C PHE A 319 26.15 -11.22 -0.91
N SER A 320 25.86 -9.99 -1.33
CA SER A 320 26.80 -9.13 -2.06
C SER A 320 28.10 -8.89 -1.27
N THR A 321 28.03 -8.81 0.06
CA THR A 321 29.18 -8.61 0.93
C THR A 321 30.11 -9.83 0.97
N TYR A 322 29.55 -11.03 1.03
CA TYR A 322 30.35 -12.28 1.06
C TYR A 322 30.77 -12.72 -0.33
N TYR A 323 30.09 -12.30 -1.38
CA TYR A 323 30.34 -12.72 -2.75
C TYR A 323 31.69 -12.22 -3.28
N LEU A 324 32.12 -10.99 -2.95
CA LEU A 324 33.41 -10.45 -3.38
C LEU A 324 34.62 -11.29 -2.98
N PRO A 325 34.83 -11.66 -1.69
CA PRO A 325 35.97 -12.50 -1.31
C PRO A 325 35.90 -13.89 -1.94
N VAL A 326 34.73 -14.47 -2.14
CA VAL A 326 34.55 -15.75 -2.81
C VAL A 326 35.02 -15.69 -4.26
N VAL A 327 34.60 -14.67 -5.00
CA VAL A 327 34.99 -14.48 -6.40
C VAL A 327 36.49 -14.20 -6.53
N LEU A 328 37.09 -13.41 -5.62
CA LEU A 328 38.52 -13.19 -5.57
C LEU A 328 39.28 -14.51 -5.33
N GLY A 329 38.76 -15.36 -4.44
CA GLY A 329 39.30 -16.70 -4.21
C GLY A 329 39.27 -17.59 -5.45
N ILE A 330 38.09 -17.59 -6.15
CA ILE A 330 37.95 -18.37 -7.41
C ILE A 330 38.87 -17.82 -8.50
N ALA A 331 39.02 -16.50 -8.64
CA ALA A 331 39.95 -15.91 -9.60
C ALA A 331 41.42 -16.29 -9.30
N GLY A 332 41.81 -16.26 -8.01
CA GLY A 332 43.13 -16.70 -7.56
C GLY A 332 43.36 -18.18 -7.86
N LEU A 333 42.42 -19.06 -7.54
CA LEU A 333 42.50 -20.48 -7.85
C LEU A 333 42.54 -20.72 -9.35
N SER A 334 41.71 -20.07 -10.13
CA SER A 334 41.72 -20.15 -11.59
C SER A 334 43.10 -19.81 -12.14
N TYR A 335 43.74 -18.72 -11.67
CA TYR A 335 45.10 -18.37 -12.06
C TYR A 335 46.15 -19.43 -11.67
N LEU A 336 46.05 -19.95 -10.46
CA LEU A 336 47.00 -20.99 -9.99
C LEU A 336 46.91 -22.25 -10.83
N PHE A 337 45.73 -22.71 -11.19
CA PHE A 337 45.52 -23.94 -11.94
C PHE A 337 45.75 -23.76 -13.45
N THR A 338 45.26 -22.70 -14.03
CA THR A 338 45.30 -22.48 -15.49
C THR A 338 46.57 -21.77 -15.94
N ARG A 339 47.26 -21.07 -15.01
CA ARG A 339 48.37 -20.14 -15.29
C ARG A 339 48.02 -19.09 -16.35
N ASN A 340 46.74 -18.86 -16.56
CA ASN A 340 46.19 -17.91 -17.53
C ASN A 340 45.62 -16.69 -16.81
N PRO A 341 46.26 -15.50 -16.89
CA PRO A 341 45.76 -14.30 -16.23
C PRO A 341 44.45 -13.80 -16.85
N LEU A 342 44.18 -14.14 -18.13
CA LEU A 342 42.90 -13.78 -18.79
C LEU A 342 41.72 -14.55 -18.18
N ALA A 343 41.91 -15.82 -17.79
CA ALA A 343 40.89 -16.60 -17.10
C ALA A 343 40.52 -15.97 -15.76
N ALA A 344 41.50 -15.58 -14.96
CA ALA A 344 41.26 -14.90 -13.68
C ALA A 344 40.54 -13.55 -13.88
N THR A 345 40.94 -12.78 -14.91
CA THR A 345 40.27 -11.53 -15.27
C THR A 345 38.81 -11.78 -15.69
N SER A 346 38.55 -12.83 -16.50
CA SER A 346 37.20 -13.20 -16.91
C SER A 346 36.30 -13.53 -15.71
N VAL A 347 36.84 -14.24 -14.69
CA VAL A 347 36.16 -14.56 -13.44
C VAL A 347 35.70 -13.26 -12.73
N LEU A 348 36.63 -12.28 -12.59
CA LEU A 348 36.35 -11.01 -11.94
C LEU A 348 35.34 -10.16 -12.72
N VAL A 349 35.33 -10.26 -14.03
CA VAL A 349 34.45 -9.48 -14.90
C VAL A 349 33.06 -10.08 -14.97
N VAL A 350 32.92 -11.41 -15.12
CA VAL A 350 31.62 -12.05 -15.28
C VAL A 350 30.80 -12.07 -14.00
N ALA A 351 31.46 -12.07 -12.85
CA ALA A 351 30.85 -12.19 -11.53
C ALA A 351 30.21 -10.86 -11.08
N CYS A 352 29.04 -10.51 -11.61
CA CYS A 352 28.30 -9.33 -11.14
C CYS A 352 27.26 -9.71 -10.09
N SER A 353 27.31 -9.07 -8.90
CA SER A 353 26.29 -9.18 -7.87
C SER A 353 25.10 -8.22 -8.08
N CYS A 354 25.19 -7.28 -9.04
CA CYS A 354 24.21 -6.24 -9.30
C CYS A 354 22.81 -6.81 -9.56
N SER A 355 22.75 -7.85 -10.41
CA SER A 355 21.50 -8.50 -10.79
C SER A 355 20.75 -9.10 -9.61
N ILE A 356 21.46 -9.68 -8.63
CA ILE A 356 20.85 -10.25 -7.42
C ILE A 356 20.26 -9.12 -6.55
N ALA A 357 21.01 -8.02 -6.41
CA ALA A 357 20.55 -6.87 -5.63
C ALA A 357 19.30 -6.20 -6.25
N LEU A 358 19.17 -6.20 -7.59
CA LEU A 358 18.05 -5.61 -8.33
C LEU A 358 16.81 -6.52 -8.40
N ALA A 359 16.98 -7.84 -8.29
CA ALA A 359 15.94 -8.83 -8.52
C ALA A 359 14.70 -8.64 -7.64
N THR A 360 14.86 -8.22 -6.39
CA THR A 360 13.79 -8.07 -5.41
C THR A 360 13.15 -6.68 -5.44
N PRO A 361 13.89 -5.55 -5.36
CA PRO A 361 13.29 -4.22 -5.27
C PRO A 361 12.39 -3.89 -6.47
N ILE A 362 12.83 -4.25 -7.68
CA ILE A 362 12.07 -3.97 -8.90
C ILE A 362 10.72 -4.69 -8.92
N ALA A 363 10.70 -5.97 -8.54
CA ALA A 363 9.48 -6.75 -8.48
C ALA A 363 8.51 -6.23 -7.41
N MET A 364 9.04 -5.86 -6.22
CA MET A 364 8.25 -5.30 -5.12
C MET A 364 7.62 -3.97 -5.49
N LEU A 365 8.40 -3.02 -6.02
CA LEU A 365 7.91 -1.70 -6.46
C LEU A 365 6.87 -1.82 -7.57
N ALA A 366 7.09 -2.71 -8.55
CA ALA A 366 6.12 -2.96 -9.61
C ALA A 366 4.77 -3.45 -9.06
N SER A 367 4.81 -4.33 -8.03
CA SER A 367 3.58 -4.89 -7.43
C SER A 367 2.88 -3.89 -6.51
N VAL A 368 3.62 -3.11 -5.72
CA VAL A 368 3.05 -2.03 -4.89
C VAL A 368 2.35 -1.00 -5.78
N GLY A 369 3.02 -0.56 -6.86
CA GLY A 369 2.43 0.39 -7.81
C GLY A 369 1.21 -0.17 -8.56
N ALA A 370 1.22 -1.46 -8.93
CA ALA A 370 0.07 -2.12 -9.55
C ALA A 370 -1.10 -2.27 -8.56
N GLY A 371 -0.82 -2.58 -7.28
CA GLY A 371 -1.81 -2.64 -6.21
C GLY A 371 -2.47 -1.28 -5.95
N ALA A 372 -1.66 -0.23 -5.86
CA ALA A 372 -2.15 1.13 -5.64
C ALA A 372 -3.15 1.58 -6.73
N LYS A 373 -2.90 1.25 -8.00
CA LYS A 373 -3.83 1.51 -9.12
C LYS A 373 -5.17 0.76 -8.99
N GLN A 374 -5.23 -0.29 -8.16
CA GLN A 374 -6.46 -1.04 -7.86
C GLN A 374 -7.10 -0.64 -6.53
N GLY A 375 -6.61 0.40 -5.88
CA GLY A 375 -7.07 0.83 -4.57
C GLY A 375 -6.58 -0.07 -3.43
N ILE A 376 -5.50 -0.82 -3.63
CA ILE A 376 -4.84 -1.66 -2.63
C ILE A 376 -3.51 -0.98 -2.26
N LEU A 377 -3.47 -0.36 -1.09
CA LEU A 377 -2.29 0.36 -0.60
C LEU A 377 -1.45 -0.55 0.31
N ILE A 378 -0.21 -0.81 -0.05
CA ILE A 378 0.68 -1.71 0.66
C ILE A 378 1.86 -0.92 1.22
N LYS A 379 2.06 -0.91 2.53
CA LYS A 379 3.09 -0.13 3.23
C LYS A 379 4.52 -0.67 3.09
N GLY A 380 4.75 -1.71 2.29
CA GLY A 380 6.11 -2.19 2.05
C GLY A 380 6.24 -3.60 1.50
N GLY A 381 7.42 -3.88 0.93
CA GLY A 381 7.76 -5.20 0.40
C GLY A 381 7.76 -6.30 1.47
N LYS A 382 8.06 -5.96 2.74
CA LYS A 382 7.98 -6.86 3.87
C LYS A 382 6.58 -7.48 4.00
N TYR A 383 5.53 -6.68 3.81
CA TYR A 383 4.14 -7.13 3.95
C TYR A 383 3.69 -7.99 2.78
N LEU A 384 4.18 -7.71 1.54
CA LEU A 384 3.99 -8.62 0.41
C LEU A 384 4.64 -9.99 0.63
N GLU A 385 5.83 -10.01 1.23
CA GLU A 385 6.50 -11.26 1.59
C GLU A 385 5.73 -12.04 2.66
N ALA A 386 5.28 -11.36 3.72
CA ALA A 386 4.48 -11.96 4.78
C ALA A 386 3.13 -12.50 4.25
N LEU A 387 2.40 -11.73 3.43
CA LEU A 387 1.17 -12.19 2.77
C LEU A 387 1.37 -13.44 1.90
N ALA A 388 2.50 -13.53 1.20
CA ALA A 388 2.78 -14.70 0.38
C ALA A 388 3.07 -15.97 1.21
N LYS A 389 3.56 -15.79 2.46
CA LYS A 389 3.84 -16.85 3.42
C LYS A 389 2.68 -17.13 4.36
N ALA A 390 1.66 -16.27 4.40
CA ALA A 390 0.56 -16.34 5.34
C ALA A 390 -0.22 -17.66 5.24
N ASP A 391 -0.57 -18.20 6.39
CA ASP A 391 -1.29 -19.46 6.58
C ASP A 391 -2.54 -19.31 7.47
N VAL A 392 -2.64 -18.21 8.25
CA VAL A 392 -3.77 -17.88 9.10
C VAL A 392 -4.36 -16.53 8.71
N VAL A 393 -5.70 -16.48 8.57
CA VAL A 393 -6.45 -15.24 8.35
C VAL A 393 -7.49 -15.08 9.45
N LEU A 394 -7.32 -14.08 10.27
CA LEU A 394 -8.27 -13.67 11.30
C LEU A 394 -9.10 -12.52 10.78
N VAL A 395 -10.40 -12.55 11.00
CA VAL A 395 -11.33 -11.58 10.43
C VAL A 395 -12.23 -11.02 11.52
N ASP A 396 -12.32 -9.70 11.61
CA ASP A 396 -13.35 -9.07 12.45
C ASP A 396 -14.74 -9.18 11.82
N LYS A 397 -15.79 -9.04 12.64
CA LYS A 397 -17.18 -9.10 12.18
C LYS A 397 -17.66 -7.74 11.68
N THR A 398 -17.71 -6.76 12.59
CA THR A 398 -18.48 -5.53 12.41
C THR A 398 -17.77 -4.55 11.48
N GLY A 399 -18.47 -4.03 10.46
CA GLY A 399 -17.84 -3.16 9.46
C GLY A 399 -16.87 -3.87 8.50
N THR A 400 -16.50 -5.12 8.79
CA THR A 400 -15.56 -5.95 8.01
C THR A 400 -16.30 -7.00 7.20
N LEU A 401 -16.81 -8.07 7.81
CA LEU A 401 -17.65 -9.06 7.13
C LEU A 401 -19.06 -8.54 6.88
N THR A 402 -19.51 -7.62 7.72
CA THR A 402 -20.82 -6.99 7.64
C THR A 402 -20.69 -5.53 7.19
N LEU A 403 -21.81 -4.95 6.78
CA LEU A 403 -21.86 -3.56 6.32
C LEU A 403 -21.70 -2.53 7.45
N GLY A 404 -21.77 -2.96 8.73
CA GLY A 404 -21.80 -2.05 9.87
C GLY A 404 -23.05 -1.16 9.90
N LYS A 405 -24.03 -1.46 9.06
CA LYS A 405 -25.31 -0.76 8.93
C LYS A 405 -26.42 -1.73 9.29
N PRO A 406 -26.99 -1.64 10.51
CA PRO A 406 -28.10 -2.50 10.89
C PRO A 406 -29.30 -2.26 9.96
N ARG A 407 -30.07 -3.32 9.70
CA ARG A 407 -31.35 -3.27 8.96
C ARG A 407 -32.44 -3.92 9.77
N ILE A 408 -33.65 -3.40 9.66
CA ILE A 408 -34.83 -4.05 10.25
C ILE A 408 -35.18 -5.25 9.39
N THR A 409 -34.98 -6.43 9.97
CA THR A 409 -35.22 -7.71 9.30
C THR A 409 -36.66 -8.21 9.52
N ARG A 410 -37.27 -7.83 10.64
CA ARG A 410 -38.62 -8.29 11.01
C ARG A 410 -39.31 -7.28 11.92
N VAL A 411 -40.65 -7.16 11.76
CA VAL A 411 -41.53 -6.52 12.72
C VAL A 411 -42.26 -7.61 13.47
N ILE A 412 -42.12 -7.62 14.79
CA ILE A 412 -42.82 -8.54 15.70
C ILE A 412 -43.99 -7.78 16.23
N ASN A 413 -45.20 -8.11 15.76
CA ASN A 413 -46.42 -7.42 16.10
C ASN A 413 -47.11 -8.09 17.31
N LEU A 414 -47.42 -7.30 18.32
CA LEU A 414 -48.06 -7.74 19.56
C LEU A 414 -49.39 -7.03 19.80
N SER A 415 -49.90 -6.31 18.80
CA SER A 415 -51.07 -5.45 18.90
C SER A 415 -52.04 -5.69 17.75
N SER A 416 -53.12 -4.96 17.74
CA SER A 416 -54.11 -4.92 16.62
C SER A 416 -53.70 -4.01 15.46
N LEU A 417 -52.57 -3.26 15.60
CA LEU A 417 -52.02 -2.40 14.52
C LEU A 417 -51.38 -3.32 13.48
N SER A 418 -51.28 -2.82 12.25
CA SER A 418 -50.49 -3.51 11.23
C SER A 418 -48.98 -3.32 11.45
N ASP A 419 -48.16 -4.20 10.90
CA ASP A 419 -46.67 -4.09 10.92
C ASP A 419 -46.19 -2.75 10.33
N SER A 420 -46.91 -2.26 9.32
CA SER A 420 -46.64 -0.99 8.68
C SER A 420 -46.93 0.21 9.57
N GLU A 421 -48.01 0.15 10.36
CA GLU A 421 -48.35 1.21 11.32
C GLU A 421 -47.35 1.27 12.46
N ILE A 422 -46.95 0.11 13.02
CA ILE A 422 -45.90 0.03 14.06
C ILE A 422 -44.59 0.61 13.55
N LEU A 423 -44.17 0.23 12.34
CA LEU A 423 -42.93 0.72 11.75
C LEU A 423 -43.00 2.24 11.41
N SER A 424 -44.15 2.75 10.94
CA SER A 424 -44.36 4.17 10.65
C SER A 424 -44.31 5.02 11.93
N LEU A 425 -44.96 4.58 13.00
CA LEU A 425 -44.93 5.25 14.31
C LEU A 425 -43.50 5.26 14.89
N ALA A 426 -42.82 4.12 14.85
CA ALA A 426 -41.45 4.02 15.33
C ALA A 426 -40.49 4.90 14.51
N ALA A 427 -40.58 4.88 13.18
CA ALA A 427 -39.76 5.70 12.30
C ALA A 427 -40.02 7.20 12.43
N SER A 428 -41.25 7.59 12.71
CA SER A 428 -41.61 8.97 13.01
C SER A 428 -41.01 9.42 14.35
N ALA A 429 -41.11 8.59 15.40
CA ALA A 429 -40.51 8.88 16.71
C ALA A 429 -38.98 8.99 16.64
N GLU A 430 -38.32 8.17 15.83
CA GLU A 430 -36.84 8.14 15.64
C GLU A 430 -36.34 9.21 14.64
N ARG A 431 -37.18 10.11 14.17
CA ARG A 431 -36.86 11.06 13.10
C ARG A 431 -35.63 11.93 13.40
N TYR A 432 -35.45 12.35 14.61
CA TYR A 432 -34.38 13.22 15.06
C TYR A 432 -33.24 12.47 15.80
N SER A 433 -33.36 11.16 15.93
CA SER A 433 -32.32 10.35 16.54
C SER A 433 -31.17 10.10 15.58
N GLU A 434 -29.94 10.34 16.04
CA GLU A 434 -28.70 10.09 15.29
C GLU A 434 -28.17 8.66 15.48
N HIS A 435 -28.87 7.83 16.22
CA HIS A 435 -28.42 6.47 16.51
C HIS A 435 -28.50 5.58 15.24
N PRO A 436 -27.51 4.68 14.99
CA PRO A 436 -27.53 3.80 13.79
C PRO A 436 -28.79 2.93 13.67
N LEU A 437 -29.37 2.49 14.79
CA LEU A 437 -30.62 1.74 14.78
C LEU A 437 -31.83 2.62 14.37
N ALA A 438 -31.84 3.89 14.72
CA ALA A 438 -32.85 4.84 14.28
C ALA A 438 -32.85 5.01 12.76
N GLU A 439 -31.66 5.12 12.16
CA GLU A 439 -31.54 5.15 10.70
C GLU A 439 -32.04 3.85 10.07
N ALA A 440 -31.76 2.69 10.67
CA ALA A 440 -32.30 1.42 10.22
C ALA A 440 -33.83 1.39 10.20
N VAL A 441 -34.46 1.95 11.24
CA VAL A 441 -35.94 2.06 11.34
C VAL A 441 -36.46 2.98 10.28
N ARG A 442 -35.88 4.17 10.12
CA ARG A 442 -36.27 5.14 9.08
C ARG A 442 -36.06 4.59 7.67
N ALA A 443 -34.96 3.90 7.41
CA ALA A 443 -34.68 3.26 6.13
C ALA A 443 -35.72 2.19 5.79
N ALA A 444 -36.07 1.34 6.75
CA ALA A 444 -37.09 0.31 6.56
C ALA A 444 -38.49 0.88 6.27
N ALA A 445 -38.83 2.02 6.89
CA ALA A 445 -40.07 2.71 6.60
C ALA A 445 -40.06 3.34 5.20
N ARG A 446 -38.95 3.95 4.78
CA ARG A 446 -38.77 4.51 3.42
C ARG A 446 -38.84 3.43 2.33
N GLU A 447 -38.17 2.28 2.54
CA GLU A 447 -38.19 1.15 1.60
C GLU A 447 -39.61 0.62 1.37
N ARG A 448 -40.52 0.76 2.38
CA ARG A 448 -41.93 0.37 2.30
C ARG A 448 -42.86 1.52 1.91
N ASN A 449 -42.30 2.70 1.56
CA ASN A 449 -43.03 3.92 1.22
C ASN A 449 -44.04 4.33 2.29
N LEU A 450 -43.69 4.15 3.58
CA LEU A 450 -44.56 4.51 4.68
C LEU A 450 -44.46 6.02 4.98
N PRO A 451 -45.58 6.68 5.35
CA PRO A 451 -45.56 8.07 5.73
C PRO A 451 -44.79 8.28 7.04
N LEU A 452 -43.86 9.23 7.05
CA LEU A 452 -43.18 9.71 8.25
C LEU A 452 -43.80 11.02 8.69
N VAL A 453 -44.38 11.02 9.89
CA VAL A 453 -45.01 12.23 10.48
C VAL A 453 -43.96 12.97 11.29
N GLU A 454 -44.11 14.32 11.35
CA GLU A 454 -43.29 15.16 12.21
C GLU A 454 -43.61 14.87 13.68
N PRO A 455 -42.61 14.45 14.50
CA PRO A 455 -42.84 14.21 15.93
C PRO A 455 -42.84 15.52 16.71
N GLU A 456 -43.71 15.61 17.71
CA GLU A 456 -43.71 16.64 18.73
C GLU A 456 -43.01 16.10 20.01
N ASP A 457 -42.52 17.00 20.87
CA ASP A 457 -41.94 16.67 22.19
C ASP A 457 -40.88 15.55 22.14
N PHE A 458 -39.97 15.64 21.16
CA PHE A 458 -38.91 14.63 21.04
C PHE A 458 -37.92 14.69 22.21
N GLU A 459 -37.70 13.55 22.86
CA GLU A 459 -36.78 13.39 23.94
C GLU A 459 -35.91 12.13 23.74
N ALA A 460 -34.58 12.32 23.67
CA ALA A 460 -33.66 11.19 23.70
C ALA A 460 -33.39 10.77 25.15
N ILE A 461 -33.62 9.50 25.48
CA ILE A 461 -33.40 8.95 26.82
C ILE A 461 -32.09 8.16 26.80
N PRO A 462 -30.99 8.72 27.37
CA PRO A 462 -29.67 8.09 27.29
C PRO A 462 -29.65 6.64 27.78
N GLY A 463 -29.12 5.74 26.94
CA GLY A 463 -29.02 4.32 27.23
C GLY A 463 -30.34 3.51 27.20
N ARG A 464 -31.48 4.14 26.85
CA ARG A 464 -32.80 3.47 26.81
C ARG A 464 -33.47 3.56 25.45
N GLY A 465 -33.46 4.71 24.80
CA GLY A 465 -34.13 4.93 23.51
C GLY A 465 -34.61 6.35 23.34
N VAL A 466 -35.75 6.53 22.65
CA VAL A 466 -36.35 7.81 22.38
C VAL A 466 -37.84 7.82 22.77
N ARG A 467 -38.35 9.01 23.00
CA ARG A 467 -39.77 9.30 23.26
C ARG A 467 -40.18 10.49 22.43
N ALA A 468 -41.35 10.41 21.81
CA ALA A 468 -41.93 11.52 21.05
C ALA A 468 -43.45 11.40 21.01
N THR A 469 -44.13 12.53 20.72
CA THR A 469 -45.57 12.55 20.43
C THR A 469 -45.73 12.47 18.92
N VAL A 470 -46.37 11.40 18.42
CA VAL A 470 -46.62 11.17 17.00
C VAL A 470 -48.13 11.04 16.79
N GLN A 471 -48.75 11.93 16.01
CA GLN A 471 -50.22 11.97 15.76
C GLN A 471 -51.05 11.99 17.04
N GLY A 472 -50.57 12.67 18.08
CA GLY A 472 -51.23 12.75 19.39
C GLY A 472 -51.03 11.56 20.31
N TYR A 473 -50.31 10.52 19.87
CA TYR A 473 -49.94 9.35 20.69
C TYR A 473 -48.51 9.51 21.21
N ARG A 474 -48.29 9.16 22.47
CA ARG A 474 -46.93 9.08 23.05
C ARG A 474 -46.26 7.79 22.60
N VAL A 475 -45.30 7.91 21.69
CA VAL A 475 -44.53 6.78 21.14
C VAL A 475 -43.16 6.73 21.80
N GLU A 476 -42.78 5.56 22.30
CA GLU A 476 -41.45 5.28 22.85
C GLU A 476 -40.83 4.14 22.08
N VAL A 477 -39.56 4.32 21.66
CA VAL A 477 -38.77 3.30 20.93
C VAL A 477 -37.44 3.11 21.61
N GLY A 478 -37.08 1.88 21.94
CA GLY A 478 -35.81 1.64 22.60
C GLY A 478 -35.57 0.19 23.03
N ASN A 479 -34.54 0.00 23.84
CA ASN A 479 -34.17 -1.32 24.35
C ASN A 479 -35.08 -1.75 25.52
N ARG A 480 -34.80 -2.96 26.08
CA ARG A 480 -35.59 -3.54 27.17
C ARG A 480 -35.68 -2.65 28.43
N THR A 481 -34.67 -1.83 28.70
CA THR A 481 -34.71 -0.95 29.90
C THR A 481 -35.81 0.11 29.80
N LEU A 482 -36.37 0.34 28.62
CA LEU A 482 -37.53 1.20 28.40
C LEU A 482 -38.79 0.59 29.03
N LEU A 483 -38.92 -0.73 29.11
CA LEU A 483 -40.02 -1.46 29.69
C LEU A 483 -40.01 -1.44 31.22
N SER A 484 -38.90 -1.15 31.88
CA SER A 484 -38.69 -1.21 33.32
C SER A 484 -39.62 -0.32 34.16
N PRO A 485 -40.03 0.92 33.74
CA PRO A 485 -40.99 1.73 34.48
C PRO A 485 -42.42 1.19 34.49
N LEU A 486 -42.79 0.36 33.50
CA LEU A 486 -44.14 -0.22 33.37
C LEU A 486 -44.39 -1.38 34.35
N VAL A 487 -43.31 -1.88 34.98
CA VAL A 487 -43.31 -3.01 35.93
C VAL A 487 -43.46 -2.54 37.40
N SER A 488 -43.89 -1.30 37.66
CA SER A 488 -44.41 -0.89 38.98
C SER A 488 -45.83 -1.44 39.13
N LEU A 489 -45.98 -2.76 39.23
CA LEU A 489 -47.23 -3.42 39.54
C LEU A 489 -47.54 -3.22 41.03
N PRO A 490 -48.87 -3.13 41.40
CA PRO A 490 -49.28 -3.10 42.81
C PRO A 490 -48.73 -4.32 43.58
N PRO A 491 -48.47 -4.19 44.86
CA PRO A 491 -47.94 -5.33 45.66
C PRO A 491 -48.95 -6.50 45.58
N GLY A 492 -48.46 -7.63 45.04
CA GLY A 492 -49.24 -8.87 44.89
C GLY A 492 -49.47 -9.36 43.47
N VAL A 493 -49.04 -8.61 42.44
CA VAL A 493 -49.10 -9.06 41.04
C VAL A 493 -47.68 -9.52 40.67
N GLN A 494 -47.52 -10.83 40.40
CA GLN A 494 -46.26 -11.38 39.89
C GLN A 494 -46.03 -10.84 38.49
N VAL A 495 -44.79 -10.40 38.21
CA VAL A 495 -44.32 -10.08 36.84
C VAL A 495 -44.54 -11.34 36.02
N PRO A 496 -45.28 -11.32 34.90
CA PRO A 496 -45.35 -12.50 34.03
C PRO A 496 -43.92 -12.88 33.61
N ASP A 497 -43.60 -14.16 33.74
CA ASP A 497 -42.28 -14.66 33.29
C ASP A 497 -42.09 -14.36 31.82
N GLU A 498 -40.83 -14.25 31.36
CA GLU A 498 -40.49 -13.92 29.93
C GLU A 498 -41.25 -14.80 28.93
N THR A 499 -41.64 -16.02 29.37
CA THR A 499 -42.42 -16.99 28.61
C THR A 499 -43.88 -16.62 28.42
N ASP A 500 -44.46 -15.73 29.25
CA ASP A 500 -45.89 -15.39 29.19
C ASP A 500 -46.19 -14.17 28.28
N ILE A 501 -45.19 -13.29 28.05
CA ILE A 501 -45.36 -12.11 27.19
C ILE A 501 -45.00 -12.45 25.72
N LEU A 502 -44.09 -13.40 25.49
CA LEU A 502 -43.61 -13.83 24.18
C LEU A 502 -43.36 -15.34 24.14
N PRO A 503 -44.41 -16.20 24.13
CA PRO A 503 -44.23 -17.65 24.27
C PRO A 503 -43.36 -18.35 23.20
N ASP A 504 -43.21 -17.72 22.02
CA ASP A 504 -42.34 -18.20 20.91
C ASP A 504 -41.09 -17.36 20.65
N PHE A 505 -40.91 -16.25 21.38
CA PHE A 505 -39.83 -15.29 21.17
C PHE A 505 -39.14 -14.92 22.48
N THR A 506 -38.46 -15.86 23.09
CA THR A 506 -37.56 -15.50 24.20
C THR A 506 -36.49 -14.57 23.66
N GLU A 507 -36.29 -13.41 24.30
CA GLU A 507 -35.20 -12.45 23.99
C GLU A 507 -33.86 -13.19 23.88
N LYS A 508 -33.68 -14.25 24.66
CA LYS A 508 -32.56 -15.18 24.61
C LYS A 508 -32.40 -15.85 23.21
N ARG A 509 -33.50 -16.29 22.58
CA ARG A 509 -33.47 -16.88 21.23
C ARG A 509 -33.17 -15.86 20.15
N ILE A 510 -33.59 -14.60 20.33
CA ILE A 510 -33.33 -13.52 19.37
C ILE A 510 -31.91 -12.99 19.55
N GLN A 511 -31.45 -12.85 20.78
CA GLN A 511 -30.03 -12.58 21.09
C GLN A 511 -29.15 -13.75 20.62
N GLU A 512 -29.57 -14.98 20.73
CA GLU A 512 -28.92 -16.16 20.15
C GLU A 512 -28.87 -16.08 18.61
N ARG A 513 -29.80 -15.39 17.97
CA ARG A 513 -29.77 -15.07 16.50
C ARG A 513 -28.92 -13.86 16.16
N GLY A 514 -28.34 -13.18 17.15
CA GLY A 514 -27.48 -12.01 16.92
C GLY A 514 -28.20 -10.76 16.43
N SER A 515 -29.48 -10.71 16.67
CA SER A 515 -30.32 -9.55 16.36
C SER A 515 -30.50 -8.69 17.60
N THR A 516 -30.69 -7.39 17.40
CA THR A 516 -31.04 -6.42 18.43
C THR A 516 -32.54 -6.14 18.35
N LEU A 517 -33.23 -6.17 19.49
CA LEU A 517 -34.64 -5.77 19.56
C LEU A 517 -34.79 -4.31 19.97
N LEU A 518 -35.61 -3.59 19.22
CA LEU A 518 -36.15 -2.28 19.57
C LEU A 518 -37.63 -2.44 19.89
N PHE A 519 -38.01 -2.21 21.12
CA PHE A 519 -39.40 -2.28 21.58
C PHE A 519 -40.12 -0.98 21.23
N VAL A 520 -41.37 -1.10 20.76
CA VAL A 520 -42.21 0.03 20.38
C VAL A 520 -43.41 0.07 21.31
N LEU A 521 -43.53 1.14 22.10
CA LEU A 521 -44.65 1.38 23.00
C LEU A 521 -45.46 2.58 22.47
N VAL A 522 -46.78 2.50 22.61
CA VAL A 522 -47.69 3.60 22.35
C VAL A 522 -48.57 3.79 23.59
N ASP A 523 -48.59 4.99 24.13
CA ASP A 523 -49.30 5.36 25.38
C ASP A 523 -49.00 4.38 26.52
N GLY A 524 -47.73 3.97 26.63
CA GLY A 524 -47.23 3.05 27.67
C GLY A 524 -47.59 1.58 27.44
N LYS A 525 -48.25 1.22 26.34
CA LYS A 525 -48.57 -0.17 25.97
C LYS A 525 -47.59 -0.70 24.94
N LEU A 526 -47.05 -1.91 25.14
CA LEU A 526 -46.21 -2.56 24.18
C LEU A 526 -46.98 -2.96 22.92
N MET A 527 -46.66 -2.37 21.78
CA MET A 527 -47.30 -2.67 20.50
C MET A 527 -46.55 -3.71 19.69
N GLY A 528 -45.24 -3.81 19.86
CA GLY A 528 -44.42 -4.76 19.17
C GLY A 528 -42.92 -4.51 19.37
N ALA A 529 -42.12 -5.24 18.61
CA ALA A 529 -40.69 -5.04 18.56
C ALA A 529 -40.17 -5.09 17.13
N LEU A 530 -39.11 -4.34 16.86
CA LEU A 530 -38.38 -4.33 15.59
C LEU A 530 -37.08 -5.13 15.77
N GLU A 531 -36.91 -6.17 14.98
CA GLU A 531 -35.68 -6.96 14.95
C GLU A 531 -34.69 -6.31 13.97
N ALA A 532 -33.56 -5.86 14.49
CA ALA A 532 -32.47 -5.28 13.72
C ALA A 532 -31.26 -6.22 13.72
N SER A 533 -30.69 -6.46 12.57
CA SER A 533 -29.45 -7.22 12.43
C SER A 533 -28.50 -6.56 11.44
N ASP A 534 -27.21 -6.74 11.66
CA ASP A 534 -26.21 -6.29 10.69
C ASP A 534 -26.18 -7.23 9.47
N THR A 535 -25.96 -6.65 8.30
CA THR A 535 -26.09 -7.36 7.03
C THR A 535 -24.72 -7.87 6.58
N LEU A 536 -24.61 -9.17 6.33
CA LEU A 536 -23.44 -9.77 5.71
C LEU A 536 -23.21 -9.19 4.32
N ARG A 537 -22.00 -8.81 4.01
CA ARG A 537 -21.61 -8.36 2.66
C ARG A 537 -21.81 -9.49 1.66
N PRO A 538 -22.46 -9.25 0.52
CA PRO A 538 -22.82 -10.32 -0.44
C PRO A 538 -21.62 -11.01 -1.06
N GLU A 539 -20.48 -10.32 -1.18
CA GLU A 539 -19.24 -10.83 -1.77
C GLU A 539 -18.41 -11.73 -0.81
N VAL A 540 -18.67 -11.72 0.49
CA VAL A 540 -17.87 -12.44 1.49
C VAL A 540 -17.84 -13.96 1.28
N PRO A 541 -18.97 -14.66 1.04
CA PRO A 541 -18.93 -16.12 0.86
C PRO A 541 -18.03 -16.56 -0.29
N GLU A 542 -18.07 -15.84 -1.42
CA GLU A 542 -17.22 -16.10 -2.59
C GLU A 542 -15.75 -15.78 -2.29
N ALA A 543 -15.48 -14.66 -1.63
CA ALA A 543 -14.13 -14.27 -1.24
C ALA A 543 -13.47 -15.29 -0.29
N ILE A 544 -14.21 -15.83 0.68
CA ILE A 544 -13.72 -16.90 1.58
C ILE A 544 -13.40 -18.18 0.79
N GLN A 545 -14.23 -18.56 -0.18
CA GLN A 545 -13.93 -19.68 -1.06
C GLN A 545 -12.66 -19.46 -1.88
N HIS A 546 -12.45 -18.26 -2.41
CA HIS A 546 -11.23 -17.89 -3.12
C HIS A 546 -9.99 -17.96 -2.22
N LEU A 547 -10.08 -17.49 -0.96
CA LEU A 547 -8.98 -17.63 0.00
C LEU A 547 -8.63 -19.09 0.26
N ARG A 548 -9.63 -19.97 0.43
CA ARG A 548 -9.42 -21.41 0.56
C ARG A 548 -8.78 -22.03 -0.69
N ALA A 549 -9.22 -21.64 -1.87
CA ALA A 549 -8.63 -22.08 -3.14
C ALA A 549 -7.16 -21.65 -3.28
N LEU A 550 -6.79 -20.55 -2.65
CA LEU A 550 -5.39 -20.12 -2.50
C LEU A 550 -4.63 -20.93 -1.42
N GLY A 551 -5.23 -21.92 -0.75
CA GLY A 551 -4.59 -22.76 0.26
C GLY A 551 -4.56 -22.16 1.66
N LEU A 552 -5.36 -21.11 1.93
CA LEU A 552 -5.57 -20.57 3.28
C LEU A 552 -6.67 -21.38 3.95
N SER A 553 -6.29 -22.39 4.72
CA SER A 553 -7.24 -23.31 5.38
C SER A 553 -7.70 -22.81 6.74
N HIS A 554 -6.86 -22.04 7.43
CA HIS A 554 -7.18 -21.46 8.73
C HIS A 554 -7.69 -20.03 8.54
N ILE A 555 -9.02 -19.90 8.44
CA ILE A 555 -9.71 -18.61 8.39
C ILE A 555 -10.68 -18.61 9.56
N GLU A 556 -10.59 -17.64 10.49
CA GLU A 556 -11.33 -17.60 11.73
C GLU A 556 -11.92 -16.22 12.01
N LEU A 557 -13.17 -16.19 12.47
CA LEU A 557 -13.89 -15.00 12.88
C LEU A 557 -13.57 -14.64 14.33
N LEU A 558 -13.12 -13.42 14.58
CA LEU A 558 -12.95 -12.85 15.91
C LEU A 558 -13.96 -11.73 16.13
N THR A 559 -14.79 -11.84 17.18
CA THR A 559 -15.81 -10.82 17.44
C THR A 559 -16.02 -10.55 18.92
N GLY A 560 -16.31 -9.29 19.28
CA GLY A 560 -16.79 -8.92 20.61
C GLY A 560 -18.26 -9.25 20.85
N ASP A 561 -19.00 -9.62 19.81
CA ASP A 561 -20.43 -9.93 19.88
C ASP A 561 -20.69 -11.22 20.68
N ASN A 562 -21.98 -11.44 20.98
CA ASN A 562 -22.43 -12.64 21.66
C ASN A 562 -22.24 -13.90 20.80
N GLN A 563 -22.21 -15.05 21.47
CA GLN A 563 -21.95 -16.36 20.90
C GLN A 563 -22.97 -16.76 19.81
N GLY A 564 -24.23 -16.39 19.98
CA GLY A 564 -25.30 -16.70 19.02
C GLY A 564 -25.13 -15.99 17.68
N SER A 565 -24.81 -14.68 17.72
CA SER A 565 -24.53 -13.89 16.53
C SER A 565 -23.35 -14.45 15.76
N ALA A 566 -22.27 -14.78 16.47
CA ALA A 566 -21.06 -15.33 15.88
C ALA A 566 -21.31 -16.72 15.26
N ALA A 567 -22.06 -17.58 15.94
CA ALA A 567 -22.39 -18.94 15.48
C ALA A 567 -23.19 -18.92 14.17
N LEU A 568 -24.20 -18.06 14.06
CA LEU A 568 -25.02 -17.95 12.86
C LEU A 568 -24.20 -17.45 11.66
N LEU A 569 -23.36 -16.44 11.87
CA LEU A 569 -22.49 -15.94 10.83
C LEU A 569 -21.49 -17.02 10.40
N SER A 570 -20.85 -17.67 11.38
CA SER A 570 -19.93 -18.80 11.19
C SER A 570 -20.56 -19.91 10.34
N GLN A 571 -21.78 -20.33 10.67
CA GLN A 571 -22.50 -21.35 9.91
C GLN A 571 -22.77 -20.91 8.48
N ARG A 572 -23.12 -19.64 8.26
CA ARG A 572 -23.45 -19.10 6.93
C ARG A 572 -22.23 -19.02 6.01
N ILE A 573 -21.05 -18.66 6.53
CA ILE A 573 -19.82 -18.52 5.76
C ILE A 573 -18.87 -19.71 5.90
N GLY A 574 -19.17 -20.63 6.81
CA GLY A 574 -18.44 -21.88 6.99
C GLY A 574 -17.04 -21.73 7.59
N ILE A 575 -16.79 -20.75 8.48
CA ILE A 575 -15.51 -20.54 9.17
C ILE A 575 -15.69 -20.69 10.69
N PRO A 576 -14.66 -21.16 11.44
CA PRO A 576 -14.68 -21.16 12.91
C PRO A 576 -14.76 -19.74 13.47
N TYR A 577 -15.14 -19.63 14.75
CA TYR A 577 -15.28 -18.32 15.40
C TYR A 577 -14.85 -18.34 16.85
N GLN A 578 -14.43 -17.18 17.36
CA GLN A 578 -14.33 -16.86 18.79
C GLN A 578 -15.15 -15.59 19.05
N ALA A 579 -15.99 -15.66 20.07
CA ALA A 579 -16.97 -14.61 20.39
C ALA A 579 -16.71 -14.03 21.79
N GLN A 580 -17.36 -12.89 22.09
CA GLN A 580 -17.25 -12.18 23.37
C GLN A 580 -15.81 -11.75 23.70
N LEU A 581 -15.03 -11.43 22.67
CA LEU A 581 -13.63 -11.02 22.79
C LEU A 581 -13.52 -9.54 23.10
N LEU A 582 -12.69 -9.21 24.08
CA LEU A 582 -12.22 -7.86 24.30
C LEU A 582 -11.09 -7.53 23.28
N PRO A 583 -10.78 -6.26 23.03
CA PRO A 583 -9.68 -5.88 22.15
C PRO A 583 -8.34 -6.53 22.54
N GLU A 584 -8.08 -6.67 23.84
CA GLU A 584 -6.88 -7.33 24.39
C GLU A 584 -6.83 -8.83 24.07
N ASP A 585 -8.00 -9.50 24.04
CA ASP A 585 -8.07 -10.91 23.69
C ASP A 585 -7.72 -11.16 22.23
N LYS A 586 -8.15 -10.26 21.32
CA LYS A 586 -7.77 -10.33 19.90
C LYS A 586 -6.27 -10.22 19.72
N ILE A 587 -5.61 -9.29 20.44
CA ILE A 587 -4.15 -9.14 20.42
C ILE A 587 -3.47 -10.41 20.93
N ARG A 588 -3.98 -11.01 22.02
CA ARG A 588 -3.44 -12.24 22.60
C ARG A 588 -3.53 -13.40 21.61
N ILE A 589 -4.67 -13.60 20.95
CA ILE A 589 -4.87 -14.65 19.94
C ILE A 589 -3.85 -14.51 18.81
N VAL A 590 -3.66 -13.28 18.29
CA VAL A 590 -2.66 -13.01 17.26
C VAL A 590 -1.26 -13.41 17.75
N ARG A 591 -0.85 -12.98 18.95
CA ARG A 591 0.46 -13.32 19.55
C ARG A 591 0.68 -14.80 19.75
N ASP A 592 -0.36 -15.51 20.25
CA ASP A 592 -0.29 -16.94 20.50
C ASP A 592 -0.09 -17.73 19.20
N LEU A 593 -0.76 -17.34 18.12
CA LEU A 593 -0.56 -17.94 16.79
C LEU A 593 0.83 -17.63 16.23
N GLN A 594 1.30 -16.39 16.39
CA GLN A 594 2.66 -16.01 16.01
C GLN A 594 3.73 -16.79 16.81
N ALA A 595 3.51 -17.00 18.10
CA ALA A 595 4.41 -17.79 18.95
C ALA A 595 4.46 -19.27 18.52
N GLN A 596 3.41 -19.80 17.89
CA GLN A 596 3.35 -21.13 17.30
C GLN A 596 4.05 -21.20 15.92
N GLY A 597 4.54 -20.08 15.41
CA GLY A 597 5.25 -20.00 14.12
C GLY A 597 4.36 -19.73 12.91
N HIS A 598 3.07 -19.40 13.13
CA HIS A 598 2.15 -19.01 12.06
C HIS A 598 2.42 -17.59 11.58
N VAL A 599 2.16 -17.34 10.30
CA VAL A 599 2.14 -15.99 9.70
C VAL A 599 0.70 -15.52 9.65
N VAL A 600 0.37 -14.61 10.55
CA VAL A 600 -1.00 -14.19 10.85
C VAL A 600 -1.37 -12.92 10.08
N VAL A 601 -2.47 -13.00 9.34
CA VAL A 601 -3.12 -11.84 8.71
C VAL A 601 -4.38 -11.51 9.49
N MET A 602 -4.55 -10.25 9.89
CA MET A 602 -5.77 -9.73 10.51
C MET A 602 -6.48 -8.80 9.55
N VAL A 603 -7.79 -9.01 9.32
CA VAL A 603 -8.64 -8.14 8.50
C VAL A 603 -9.67 -7.48 9.40
N GLY A 604 -9.74 -6.15 9.38
CA GLY A 604 -10.63 -5.36 10.24
C GLY A 604 -11.02 -4.02 9.62
N ASP A 605 -11.89 -3.26 10.31
CA ASP A 605 -12.29 -1.89 9.92
C ASP A 605 -11.28 -0.82 10.39
N GLY A 606 -10.37 -1.19 11.29
CA GLY A 606 -9.32 -0.31 11.81
C GLY A 606 -9.76 0.68 12.89
N VAL A 607 -11.02 0.68 13.30
CA VAL A 607 -11.51 1.57 14.38
C VAL A 607 -11.33 0.88 15.74
N ASN A 608 -11.92 -0.30 15.89
CA ASN A 608 -11.85 -1.07 17.13
C ASN A 608 -10.68 -2.06 17.17
N ASP A 609 -10.22 -2.49 16.00
CA ASP A 609 -9.22 -3.54 15.82
C ASP A 609 -7.82 -3.00 15.54
N ALA A 610 -7.61 -1.67 15.56
CA ALA A 610 -6.32 -1.06 15.28
C ALA A 610 -5.14 -1.72 16.02
N PRO A 611 -5.22 -2.04 17.32
CA PRO A 611 -4.13 -2.71 18.01
C PRO A 611 -3.88 -4.16 17.54
N ALA A 612 -4.92 -4.90 17.18
CA ALA A 612 -4.81 -6.26 16.64
C ALA A 612 -4.25 -6.26 15.21
N LEU A 613 -4.67 -5.29 14.38
CA LEU A 613 -4.11 -5.05 13.04
C LEU A 613 -2.61 -4.73 13.09
N ALA A 614 -2.21 -3.87 14.03
CA ALA A 614 -0.80 -3.51 14.22
C ALA A 614 0.05 -4.68 14.75
N GLN A 615 -0.53 -5.56 15.58
CA GLN A 615 0.15 -6.73 16.13
C GLN A 615 0.38 -7.83 15.10
N ALA A 616 -0.55 -8.04 14.16
CA ALA A 616 -0.47 -9.09 13.14
C ALA A 616 0.74 -8.90 12.22
N ASP A 617 1.23 -9.98 11.60
CA ASP A 617 2.29 -9.90 10.58
C ASP A 617 1.84 -9.02 9.41
N VAL A 618 0.55 -9.12 9.05
CA VAL A 618 -0.09 -8.18 8.14
C VAL A 618 -1.49 -7.82 8.65
N GLY A 619 -1.69 -6.56 9.03
CA GLY A 619 -3.02 -6.00 9.26
C GLY A 619 -3.57 -5.40 7.98
N ILE A 620 -4.79 -5.78 7.60
CA ILE A 620 -5.53 -5.26 6.44
C ILE A 620 -6.71 -4.46 6.94
N ALA A 621 -6.74 -3.16 6.68
CA ALA A 621 -7.88 -2.31 6.98
C ALA A 621 -8.77 -2.15 5.73
N MET A 622 -10.09 -2.26 5.93
CA MET A 622 -11.09 -2.12 4.87
C MET A 622 -11.76 -0.75 4.94
N GLY A 623 -12.10 -0.19 3.76
CA GLY A 623 -12.94 1.00 3.68
C GLY A 623 -12.28 2.29 4.22
N VAL A 624 -10.99 2.44 4.06
CA VAL A 624 -10.17 3.48 4.71
C VAL A 624 -10.45 4.90 4.19
N GLY A 625 -11.50 5.10 3.41
CA GLY A 625 -11.84 6.43 2.86
C GLY A 625 -12.09 7.55 3.89
N GLY A 626 -12.11 7.25 5.20
CA GLY A 626 -12.48 8.21 6.22
C GLY A 626 -11.76 8.17 7.57
N THR A 627 -11.04 7.11 7.96
CA THR A 627 -10.47 7.02 9.30
C THR A 627 -8.94 6.99 9.31
N ASP A 628 -8.34 8.00 9.93
CA ASP A 628 -6.86 8.13 10.04
C ASP A 628 -6.26 7.01 10.89
N ILE A 629 -6.99 6.53 11.91
CA ILE A 629 -6.55 5.47 12.83
C ILE A 629 -6.35 4.15 12.10
N ALA A 630 -7.27 3.78 11.21
CA ALA A 630 -7.18 2.56 10.43
C ALA A 630 -6.00 2.59 9.46
N LEU A 631 -5.79 3.73 8.80
CA LEU A 631 -4.65 3.95 7.92
C LEU A 631 -3.32 3.85 8.67
N GLU A 632 -3.22 4.36 9.89
CA GLU A 632 -1.97 4.35 10.67
C GLU A 632 -1.65 2.94 11.18
N ALA A 633 -2.64 2.23 11.69
CA ALA A 633 -2.47 0.90 12.31
C ALA A 633 -2.27 -0.24 11.30
N ALA A 634 -2.90 -0.19 10.13
CA ALA A 634 -2.85 -1.27 9.17
C ALA A 634 -1.55 -1.25 8.33
N HIS A 635 -1.12 -2.42 7.91
CA HIS A 635 0.02 -2.64 7.00
C HIS A 635 -0.40 -2.60 5.53
N VAL A 636 -1.65 -2.92 5.25
CA VAL A 636 -2.32 -2.81 3.97
C VAL A 636 -3.66 -2.11 4.17
N ALA A 637 -3.99 -1.14 3.31
CA ALA A 637 -5.26 -0.46 3.33
C ALA A 637 -6.01 -0.71 2.02
N LEU A 638 -7.26 -1.15 2.13
CA LEU A 638 -8.18 -1.25 1.01
C LEU A 638 -9.02 0.02 0.97
N MET A 639 -8.90 0.78 -0.11
CA MET A 639 -9.62 2.07 -0.27
C MET A 639 -11.14 1.87 -0.34
N LYS A 640 -11.57 0.67 -0.67
CA LYS A 640 -12.96 0.26 -0.75
C LYS A 640 -13.31 -0.78 0.28
N GLU A 641 -14.57 -0.78 0.64
CA GLU A 641 -15.22 -1.82 1.42
C GLU A 641 -15.60 -3.04 0.56
N ASP A 642 -14.71 -3.50 -0.31
CA ASP A 642 -14.92 -4.62 -1.24
C ASP A 642 -14.07 -5.83 -0.83
N TRP A 643 -14.71 -6.85 -0.32
CA TRP A 643 -14.05 -8.08 0.15
C TRP A 643 -13.37 -8.88 -0.96
N THR A 644 -13.74 -8.69 -2.23
CA THR A 644 -13.09 -9.35 -3.36
C THR A 644 -11.62 -8.95 -3.49
N ARG A 645 -11.24 -7.79 -2.93
CA ARG A 645 -9.85 -7.29 -2.93
C ARG A 645 -8.93 -8.07 -1.99
N VAL A 646 -9.48 -8.72 -0.96
CA VAL A 646 -8.66 -9.51 -0.03
C VAL A 646 -8.00 -10.71 -0.73
N PRO A 647 -8.73 -11.60 -1.44
CA PRO A 647 -8.11 -12.65 -2.25
C PRO A 647 -7.15 -12.10 -3.32
N ASP A 648 -7.48 -10.97 -3.96
CA ASP A 648 -6.62 -10.36 -4.97
C ASP A 648 -5.27 -9.93 -4.40
N LEU A 649 -5.26 -9.37 -3.19
CA LEU A 649 -4.04 -9.01 -2.48
C LEU A 649 -3.12 -10.24 -2.26
N PHE A 650 -3.68 -11.39 -1.85
CA PHE A 650 -2.91 -12.63 -1.71
C PHE A 650 -2.37 -13.14 -3.04
N ARG A 651 -3.15 -13.01 -4.14
CA ARG A 651 -2.69 -13.36 -5.50
C ARG A 651 -1.53 -12.48 -5.93
N ILE A 652 -1.62 -11.16 -5.72
CA ILE A 652 -0.55 -10.20 -6.00
C ILE A 652 0.71 -10.58 -5.22
N ALA A 653 0.61 -10.82 -3.92
CA ALA A 653 1.73 -11.17 -3.06
C ALA A 653 2.44 -12.45 -3.52
N ARG A 654 1.71 -13.53 -3.75
CA ARG A 654 2.26 -14.82 -4.22
C ARG A 654 2.88 -14.72 -5.60
N ARG A 655 2.24 -13.99 -6.52
CA ARG A 655 2.79 -13.76 -7.86
C ARG A 655 4.09 -12.96 -7.79
N THR A 656 4.15 -11.95 -6.95
CA THR A 656 5.35 -11.14 -6.71
C THR A 656 6.49 -12.02 -6.22
N MET A 657 6.24 -12.82 -5.19
CA MET A 657 7.26 -13.71 -4.62
C MET A 657 7.70 -14.81 -5.58
N LYS A 658 6.80 -15.29 -6.44
CA LYS A 658 7.16 -16.22 -7.52
C LYS A 658 8.12 -15.58 -8.52
N VAL A 659 7.87 -14.33 -8.93
CA VAL A 659 8.75 -13.57 -9.83
C VAL A 659 10.10 -13.30 -9.16
N VAL A 660 10.12 -12.88 -7.89
CA VAL A 660 11.35 -12.65 -7.12
C VAL A 660 12.19 -13.94 -7.04
N LYS A 661 11.58 -15.05 -6.64
CA LYS A 661 12.28 -16.35 -6.56
C LYS A 661 12.83 -16.78 -7.93
N MET A 662 12.05 -16.62 -8.99
CA MET A 662 12.48 -16.95 -10.35
C MET A 662 13.65 -16.07 -10.80
N ASN A 663 13.63 -14.77 -10.52
CA ASN A 663 14.73 -13.86 -10.82
C ASN A 663 16.01 -14.27 -10.07
N LEU A 664 15.91 -14.57 -8.77
CA LEU A 664 17.06 -14.99 -7.96
C LEU A 664 17.66 -16.32 -8.43
N VAL A 665 16.82 -17.32 -8.69
CA VAL A 665 17.27 -18.63 -9.20
C VAL A 665 17.93 -18.48 -10.56
N PHE A 666 17.31 -17.75 -11.47
CA PHE A 666 17.87 -17.50 -12.81
C PHE A 666 19.24 -16.82 -12.72
N THR A 667 19.36 -15.75 -11.93
CA THR A 667 20.61 -15.01 -11.79
C THR A 667 21.71 -15.83 -11.11
N SER A 668 21.35 -16.61 -10.07
CA SER A 668 22.31 -17.46 -9.38
C SER A 668 22.85 -18.57 -10.30
N LEU A 669 21.99 -19.22 -11.06
CA LEU A 669 22.38 -20.25 -12.01
C LEU A 669 23.22 -19.67 -13.16
N TYR A 670 22.83 -18.51 -13.67
CA TYR A 670 23.56 -17.80 -14.72
C TYR A 670 24.98 -17.44 -14.25
N ASN A 671 25.11 -16.85 -13.05
CA ASN A 671 26.41 -16.50 -12.48
C ASN A 671 27.27 -17.75 -12.22
N LEU A 672 26.70 -18.84 -11.74
CA LEU A 672 27.42 -20.09 -11.50
C LEU A 672 28.02 -20.65 -12.80
N ILE A 673 27.22 -20.69 -13.87
CA ILE A 673 27.64 -21.15 -15.20
C ILE A 673 28.73 -20.20 -15.75
N GLY A 674 28.50 -18.90 -15.69
CA GLY A 674 29.47 -17.90 -16.15
C GLY A 674 30.81 -17.98 -15.44
N LEU A 675 30.79 -18.11 -14.09
CA LEU A 675 31.97 -18.29 -13.27
C LEU A 675 32.74 -19.58 -13.65
N ALA A 676 32.04 -20.70 -13.85
CA ALA A 676 32.65 -21.95 -14.25
C ALA A 676 33.35 -21.81 -15.62
N LEU A 677 32.65 -21.28 -16.63
CA LEU A 677 33.21 -21.09 -17.97
C LEU A 677 34.43 -20.14 -17.95
N ALA A 678 34.38 -19.06 -17.14
CA ALA A 678 35.48 -18.14 -16.97
C ALA A 678 36.68 -18.77 -16.24
N ALA A 679 36.41 -19.51 -15.17
CA ALA A 679 37.47 -20.16 -14.35
C ALA A 679 38.29 -21.20 -15.15
N PHE A 680 37.63 -21.89 -16.08
CA PHE A 680 38.32 -22.83 -16.99
C PHE A 680 38.94 -22.16 -18.24
N GLY A 681 38.82 -20.81 -18.36
CA GLY A 681 39.39 -20.06 -19.48
C GLY A 681 38.62 -20.22 -20.81
N VAL A 682 37.40 -20.76 -20.76
CA VAL A 682 36.52 -20.92 -21.94
C VAL A 682 35.90 -19.59 -22.36
N LEU A 683 35.64 -18.73 -21.39
CA LEU A 683 34.98 -17.42 -21.61
C LEU A 683 36.04 -16.31 -21.68
N PRO A 684 36.27 -15.68 -22.86
CA PRO A 684 37.17 -14.56 -22.98
C PRO A 684 36.70 -13.35 -22.19
N PRO A 685 37.60 -12.49 -21.63
CA PRO A 685 37.22 -11.36 -20.79
C PRO A 685 36.26 -10.37 -21.46
N VAL A 686 36.39 -10.15 -22.78
CA VAL A 686 35.52 -9.28 -23.58
C VAL A 686 34.09 -9.83 -23.62
N ILE A 687 33.94 -11.13 -23.87
CA ILE A 687 32.61 -11.80 -23.90
C ILE A 687 32.03 -11.85 -22.49
N ALA A 688 32.86 -12.08 -21.46
CA ALA A 688 32.46 -12.03 -20.05
C ALA A 688 31.84 -10.65 -19.70
N ALA A 689 32.44 -9.55 -20.19
CA ALA A 689 31.92 -8.21 -20.01
C ALA A 689 30.55 -7.97 -20.66
N ALA A 690 30.30 -8.55 -21.81
CA ALA A 690 28.98 -8.48 -22.45
C ALA A 690 27.95 -9.37 -21.73
N ALA A 691 28.36 -10.57 -21.34
CA ALA A 691 27.50 -11.56 -20.70
C ALA A 691 26.97 -11.10 -19.34
N GLN A 692 27.78 -10.41 -18.53
CA GLN A 692 27.40 -9.98 -17.17
C GLN A 692 26.11 -9.13 -17.10
N SER A 693 25.75 -8.41 -18.16
CA SER A 693 24.57 -7.53 -18.18
C SER A 693 23.29 -8.22 -18.68
N LEU A 694 23.35 -9.45 -19.18
CA LEU A 694 22.19 -10.17 -19.67
C LEU A 694 21.17 -10.50 -18.57
N PRO A 695 21.54 -10.90 -17.35
CA PRO A 695 20.60 -11.16 -16.27
C PRO A 695 19.76 -9.94 -15.90
N ASP A 696 20.32 -8.73 -15.93
CA ASP A 696 19.61 -7.50 -15.61
C ASP A 696 18.42 -7.28 -16.55
N VAL A 697 18.62 -7.50 -17.84
CA VAL A 697 17.55 -7.41 -18.84
C VAL A 697 16.47 -8.47 -18.59
N GLY A 698 16.87 -9.70 -18.26
CA GLY A 698 15.95 -10.78 -17.92
C GLY A 698 15.08 -10.45 -16.71
N ILE A 699 15.68 -9.94 -15.63
CA ILE A 699 14.99 -9.49 -14.41
C ILE A 699 13.99 -8.38 -14.71
N LEU A 700 14.40 -7.39 -15.50
CA LEU A 700 13.56 -6.27 -15.90
C LEU A 700 12.32 -6.72 -16.67
N LEU A 701 12.52 -7.54 -17.69
CA LEU A 701 11.43 -8.07 -18.52
C LEU A 701 10.46 -8.92 -17.69
N ASN A 702 10.99 -9.78 -16.81
CA ASN A 702 10.17 -10.61 -15.96
C ASN A 702 9.39 -9.81 -14.91
N SER A 703 10.02 -8.82 -14.28
CA SER A 703 9.38 -7.95 -13.28
C SER A 703 8.37 -6.99 -13.91
N ALA A 704 8.59 -6.54 -15.16
CA ALA A 704 7.63 -5.70 -15.89
C ALA A 704 6.27 -6.38 -16.11
N ARG A 705 6.21 -7.72 -16.04
CA ARG A 705 4.94 -8.47 -16.11
C ARG A 705 4.02 -8.20 -14.91
N LEU A 706 4.58 -7.72 -13.78
CA LEU A 706 3.82 -7.35 -12.59
C LEU A 706 3.10 -5.99 -12.74
N LEU A 707 3.57 -5.13 -13.63
CA LEU A 707 2.93 -3.83 -13.92
C LEU A 707 1.62 -3.98 -14.72
N ARG A 708 1.43 -5.11 -15.40
CA ARG A 708 0.18 -5.38 -16.11
C ARG A 708 -0.89 -5.70 -15.08
N VAL A 709 -1.83 -4.79 -14.91
CA VAL A 709 -3.05 -5.00 -14.15
C VAL A 709 -3.83 -6.11 -14.83
N GLN A 710 -3.90 -7.29 -14.21
CA GLN A 710 -4.83 -8.33 -14.64
C GLN A 710 -6.13 -8.10 -13.88
N ASP A 711 -7.21 -7.95 -14.62
CA ASP A 711 -8.54 -8.03 -14.03
C ASP A 711 -8.78 -9.50 -13.64
N PHE A 712 -8.60 -9.80 -12.35
CA PHE A 712 -8.77 -11.18 -11.84
C PHE A 712 -10.23 -11.64 -11.81
N ARG A 713 -11.18 -10.75 -12.17
CA ARG A 713 -12.62 -11.05 -12.23
C ARG A 713 -12.99 -11.98 -13.40
N HIS A 714 -12.16 -12.04 -14.45
CA HIS A 714 -12.31 -12.99 -15.53
C HIS A 714 -11.04 -13.85 -15.61
N PRO A 715 -11.07 -15.13 -15.18
CA PRO A 715 -9.98 -16.03 -15.48
C PRO A 715 -9.84 -16.08 -17.01
N PRO A 716 -8.61 -16.05 -17.57
CA PRO A 716 -8.45 -16.28 -18.99
C PRO A 716 -9.11 -17.62 -19.31
N SER A 717 -10.10 -17.59 -20.20
CA SER A 717 -10.67 -18.81 -20.77
C SER A 717 -9.50 -19.69 -21.19
N SER A 718 -9.41 -20.87 -20.58
CA SER A 718 -8.45 -21.91 -20.94
C SER A 718 -8.50 -22.12 -22.44
N ILE A 719 -7.46 -21.65 -23.16
CA ILE A 719 -7.11 -22.12 -24.49
C ILE A 719 -5.99 -23.13 -24.30
#